data_5247066b2d5a91a5983d0782ffaa64d5
#
_entry.id   5247066b2d5a91a5983d0782ffaa64d5
#
_cell.length_a   1.000
_cell.length_b   1.000
_cell.length_c   1.000
_cell.angle_alpha   90.00
_cell.angle_beta   90.00
_cell.angle_gamma   90.00
#
_symmetry.space_group_name_H-M   'P 1'
#
loop_
_entity.id
_entity.type
_entity.pdbx_description
1 polymer ?
#
loop_
_entity_poly.entity_id
_entity_poly.type
_entity_poly.pdbx_seq_one_letter_code
_entity_poly.pdbx_strand_id
1 'polypeptide(L)'
;MSEKVTIKVERKELHLPTIALRGLVVFPNNLVHFEVGREKSIAAVEWAMANNSNVFLVAQKEMETSEPTQQDLYTYGVVAEVKQVLRVSDELVKVLVEGKYRAKLTELDTTGDFLLSAVRSAPVRAAKPEEAVETEALLRALKTGFDEYLGMNPRLAKDVVFTIVSSDDPMFLTEYMPANLLFRYEDKQAVMNENTINGRLQRLVEMLRRECQVMKIEKEIAEKVNESMDKNQRDYYLHEQLHIINDELGEGDDTHAEADDYRRKIRELHLAEDSEKKLLKEVDRLSRMQSSNQEATVIRTYLDTCLDLPWNTMTVDDLDIHRAQQILDRDHYGLKKVKDRILEMLAVRKLAPDVKAQIICLVGPPGVGKTSIARSIAESLGRKYVRISLGGVRDEAEIRGHRRTYIGAMPGKIISAMITAKSSNPLMLLDEIDKLAGDFRGDPAAALLEALDPEQNSTFNDHFIDIPFDLSHVLFITTANDLGSIPGPLRDRMDVIELPSYTRVEKYNIARKHLLPKQLKACGLTGKVTMNQSALYGIIDGYTREAGVRNLERTITSVLRKCARKIASGEVESVAVTAAMLEELLGPRIVKPDFLNRTNAVGIANGLAWTSVGGETLPIEVQVMDNGTGKITVTGSLGDVMKESAQLAVTWVRVHAEEYGIDPERLKKCDLHIHAPEGAVPKDGPSAGVTLTTALVSCLSGVPVRGDVAMTGEITLHGNVLPIGGLREKSMAAYREGMKTVLIPKDNEPDLYDVDEEVKKNLTFLPMQNLSQVLAAALLKPKAAKSTAGRPRTKKSKAGESRIPAAPEKNQPGAVC
;
A
#
# COMPACT_ATOMS: atom_id res chain seq x y z
N MET A 1 -8.54 77.20 -7.08
CA MET A 1 -9.47 76.28 -6.40
C MET A 1 -9.71 75.11 -7.31
N SER A 2 -9.06 74.02 -7.08
CA SER A 2 -9.19 72.77 -7.83
C SER A 2 -9.84 71.75 -6.92
N GLU A 3 -11.11 71.42 -7.16
CA GLU A 3 -11.85 70.41 -6.45
C GLU A 3 -11.19 69.05 -6.58
N LYS A 4 -10.79 68.47 -5.46
CA LYS A 4 -10.37 67.08 -5.37
C LYS A 4 -11.61 66.22 -5.48
N VAL A 5 -11.85 65.62 -6.65
CA VAL A 5 -12.82 64.52 -6.81
C VAL A 5 -12.26 63.32 -6.13
N THR A 6 -12.78 63.00 -4.95
CA THR A 6 -12.46 61.76 -4.23
C THR A 6 -13.39 60.67 -4.77
N ILE A 7 -12.89 59.88 -5.72
CA ILE A 7 -13.58 58.68 -6.18
C ILE A 7 -13.54 57.64 -5.05
N LYS A 8 -14.64 57.44 -4.33
CA LYS A 8 -14.85 56.31 -3.46
C LYS A 8 -15.02 55.05 -4.34
N VAL A 9 -13.95 54.29 -4.54
CA VAL A 9 -14.05 52.98 -5.12
C VAL A 9 -14.72 52.08 -4.08
N GLU A 10 -15.98 51.75 -4.29
CA GLU A 10 -16.65 50.66 -3.55
C GLU A 10 -15.89 49.35 -3.84
N ARG A 11 -15.17 48.85 -2.84
CA ARG A 11 -14.48 47.60 -2.94
C ARG A 11 -15.51 46.46 -2.92
N LYS A 12 -16.01 46.02 -4.07
CA LYS A 12 -16.93 44.89 -4.19
C LYS A 12 -16.25 43.64 -3.62
N GLU A 13 -16.94 42.99 -2.74
CA GLU A 13 -16.60 41.65 -2.26
C GLU A 13 -17.00 40.65 -3.33
N LEU A 14 -16.09 39.76 -3.71
CA LEU A 14 -16.31 38.74 -4.74
C LEU A 14 -16.34 37.38 -4.06
N HIS A 15 -17.31 36.55 -4.43
CA HIS A 15 -17.35 35.14 -4.02
C HIS A 15 -16.76 34.27 -5.12
N LEU A 16 -15.68 33.59 -4.83
CA LEU A 16 -14.94 32.81 -5.80
C LEU A 16 -14.66 31.36 -5.29
N PRO A 17 -14.74 30.35 -6.19
CA PRO A 17 -14.28 29.03 -5.85
C PRO A 17 -12.80 29.07 -5.46
N THR A 18 -12.44 28.34 -4.44
CA THR A 18 -11.14 28.46 -3.79
C THR A 18 -10.39 27.16 -3.83
N ILE A 19 -9.11 27.25 -4.19
CA ILE A 19 -8.18 26.12 -4.18
C ILE A 19 -7.11 26.40 -3.12
N ALA A 20 -7.07 25.53 -2.11
CA ALA A 20 -6.06 25.57 -1.07
C ALA A 20 -4.78 24.84 -1.55
N LEU A 21 -3.71 25.61 -1.78
CA LEU A 21 -2.45 25.12 -2.32
C LEU A 21 -1.52 24.59 -1.23
N ARG A 22 -0.88 23.46 -1.48
CA ARG A 22 0.13 22.86 -0.58
C ARG A 22 1.53 23.20 -1.07
N GLY A 23 2.31 23.90 -0.26
CA GLY A 23 3.71 24.23 -0.56
C GLY A 23 3.92 25.11 -1.79
N LEU A 24 2.88 25.72 -2.32
CA LEU A 24 2.91 26.57 -3.51
C LEU A 24 2.26 27.92 -3.25
N VAL A 25 2.91 28.98 -3.68
CA VAL A 25 2.37 30.36 -3.65
C VAL A 25 2.37 30.90 -5.08
N VAL A 26 1.24 31.31 -5.56
CA VAL A 26 1.05 31.91 -6.88
C VAL A 26 1.09 33.43 -6.76
N PHE A 27 1.80 34.12 -7.67
CA PHE A 27 1.88 35.57 -7.75
C PHE A 27 1.06 36.10 -8.93
N PRO A 28 0.62 37.37 -8.88
CA PRO A 28 0.02 38.03 -10.04
C PRO A 28 0.93 37.99 -11.27
N ASN A 29 0.35 38.06 -12.45
CA ASN A 29 1.04 38.06 -13.76
C ASN A 29 1.95 36.84 -13.99
N ASN A 30 1.76 35.75 -13.23
CA ASN A 30 2.54 34.53 -13.38
C ASN A 30 1.68 33.36 -13.86
N LEU A 31 2.22 32.60 -14.80
CA LEU A 31 1.60 31.41 -15.34
C LEU A 31 2.16 30.19 -14.61
N VAL A 32 1.29 29.46 -13.91
CA VAL A 32 1.70 28.30 -13.07
C VAL A 32 0.84 27.10 -13.39
N HIS A 33 1.48 25.94 -13.46
CA HIS A 33 0.77 24.66 -13.54
C HIS A 33 0.95 23.88 -12.25
N PHE A 34 -0.11 23.24 -11.78
CA PHE A 34 -0.08 22.37 -10.61
C PHE A 34 -1.13 21.27 -10.72
N GLU A 35 -0.99 20.27 -9.88
CA GLU A 35 -1.89 19.12 -9.82
C GLU A 35 -2.92 19.30 -8.71
N VAL A 36 -4.16 18.97 -9.01
CA VAL A 36 -5.30 19.03 -8.09
C VAL A 36 -5.86 17.62 -7.93
N GLY A 37 -5.82 17.09 -6.70
CA GLY A 37 -6.27 15.73 -6.38
C GLY A 37 -7.35 15.67 -5.28
N ARG A 38 -7.80 16.82 -4.72
CA ARG A 38 -8.89 16.84 -3.75
C ARG A 38 -10.22 17.03 -4.46
N GLU A 39 -11.24 16.24 -4.12
CA GLU A 39 -12.58 16.33 -4.71
C GLU A 39 -13.14 17.76 -4.70
N LYS A 40 -13.08 18.43 -3.54
CA LYS A 40 -13.54 19.84 -3.40
C LYS A 40 -12.76 20.81 -4.27
N SER A 41 -11.47 20.56 -4.50
CA SER A 41 -10.65 21.43 -5.34
C SER A 41 -10.87 21.14 -6.84
N ILE A 42 -11.13 19.90 -7.21
CA ILE A 42 -11.53 19.50 -8.58
C ILE A 42 -12.88 20.15 -8.91
N ALA A 43 -13.86 20.04 -8.02
CA ALA A 43 -15.17 20.67 -8.16
C ALA A 43 -15.07 22.20 -8.30
N ALA A 44 -14.15 22.84 -7.53
CA ALA A 44 -13.88 24.28 -7.66
C ALA A 44 -13.38 24.67 -9.05
N VAL A 45 -12.47 23.87 -9.63
CA VAL A 45 -11.92 24.07 -10.98
C VAL A 45 -13.02 23.88 -12.04
N GLU A 46 -13.80 22.82 -11.94
CA GLU A 46 -14.90 22.52 -12.88
C GLU A 46 -15.97 23.61 -12.85
N TRP A 47 -16.35 24.05 -11.65
CA TRP A 47 -17.29 25.15 -11.51
C TRP A 47 -16.74 26.45 -12.09
N ALA A 48 -15.46 26.76 -11.85
CA ALA A 48 -14.82 27.94 -12.41
C ALA A 48 -14.81 27.93 -13.94
N MET A 49 -14.47 26.81 -14.55
CA MET A 49 -14.49 26.67 -16.02
C MET A 49 -15.88 26.87 -16.61
N ALA A 50 -16.93 26.47 -15.89
CA ALA A 50 -18.31 26.65 -16.34
C ALA A 50 -18.81 28.12 -16.15
N ASN A 51 -18.18 28.91 -15.24
CA ASN A 51 -18.71 30.20 -14.74
C ASN A 51 -17.72 31.35 -14.83
N ASN A 52 -16.93 31.69 -15.63
CA ASN A 52 -15.99 32.82 -15.76
C ASN A 52 -14.49 32.49 -15.61
N SER A 53 -14.12 31.24 -15.44
CA SER A 53 -12.74 30.74 -15.35
C SER A 53 -11.89 31.36 -14.20
N ASN A 54 -12.50 32.07 -13.24
CA ASN A 54 -11.77 32.67 -12.12
C ASN A 54 -11.84 31.83 -10.86
N VAL A 55 -10.68 31.65 -10.22
CA VAL A 55 -10.52 30.94 -8.93
C VAL A 55 -9.71 31.79 -7.96
N PHE A 56 -9.91 31.59 -6.67
CA PHE A 56 -9.05 32.15 -5.65
C PHE A 56 -8.03 31.10 -5.19
N LEU A 57 -6.76 31.40 -5.32
CA LEU A 57 -5.64 30.55 -4.96
C LEU A 57 -5.02 31.07 -3.67
N VAL A 58 -4.97 30.23 -2.64
CA VAL A 58 -4.39 30.58 -1.35
C VAL A 58 -3.57 29.42 -0.79
N ALA A 59 -2.40 29.71 -0.24
CA ALA A 59 -1.55 28.67 0.35
C ALA A 59 -2.06 28.24 1.74
N GLN A 60 -1.88 26.97 2.06
CA GLN A 60 -2.07 26.44 3.40
C GLN A 60 -0.86 26.72 4.28
N LYS A 61 -1.09 26.88 5.59
CA LYS A 61 -0.02 27.05 6.59
C LYS A 61 0.71 25.74 6.84
N GLU A 62 -0.03 24.63 6.91
CA GLU A 62 0.49 23.29 7.10
C GLU A 62 0.13 22.40 5.91
N MET A 63 1.11 21.66 5.39
CA MET A 63 0.93 20.83 4.18
C MET A 63 0.09 19.57 4.43
N GLU A 64 0.05 19.09 5.66
CA GLU A 64 -0.59 17.82 6.04
C GLU A 64 -2.10 17.92 6.21
N THR A 65 -2.66 19.14 6.38
CA THR A 65 -4.09 19.34 6.60
C THR A 65 -4.90 18.91 5.36
N SER A 66 -5.76 17.92 5.52
CA SER A 66 -6.57 17.37 4.42
C SER A 66 -7.77 18.27 4.09
N GLU A 67 -8.48 18.77 5.11
CA GLU A 67 -9.63 19.67 4.98
C GLU A 67 -9.31 21.00 5.66
N PRO A 68 -8.79 21.98 4.92
CA PRO A 68 -8.39 23.25 5.50
C PRO A 68 -9.61 24.10 5.85
N THR A 69 -9.57 24.66 7.06
CA THR A 69 -10.48 25.70 7.54
C THR A 69 -9.88 27.09 7.25
N GLN A 70 -10.64 28.15 7.53
CA GLN A 70 -10.12 29.51 7.35
C GLN A 70 -8.86 29.80 8.18
N GLN A 71 -8.69 29.14 9.33
CA GLN A 71 -7.52 29.32 10.20
C GLN A 71 -6.26 28.67 9.63
N ASP A 72 -6.43 27.63 8.82
CA ASP A 72 -5.36 26.87 8.19
C ASP A 72 -4.85 27.51 6.89
N LEU A 73 -5.55 28.54 6.41
CA LEU A 73 -5.16 29.26 5.20
C LEU A 73 -4.46 30.57 5.55
N TYR A 74 -3.62 31.04 4.64
CA TYR A 74 -3.07 32.37 4.71
C TYR A 74 -4.13 33.43 4.35
N THR A 75 -3.95 34.63 4.87
CA THR A 75 -4.93 35.72 4.70
C THR A 75 -4.93 36.32 3.29
N TYR A 76 -3.77 36.26 2.61
CA TYR A 76 -3.60 36.82 1.27
C TYR A 76 -3.31 35.70 0.27
N GLY A 77 -4.00 35.77 -0.84
CA GLY A 77 -3.83 34.89 -1.99
C GLY A 77 -3.98 35.67 -3.30
N VAL A 78 -4.18 34.96 -4.39
CA VAL A 78 -4.30 35.54 -5.73
C VAL A 78 -5.58 35.05 -6.39
N VAL A 79 -6.32 35.98 -6.99
CA VAL A 79 -7.38 35.65 -7.95
C VAL A 79 -6.69 35.31 -9.26
N ALA A 80 -6.93 34.12 -9.75
CA ALA A 80 -6.31 33.59 -10.96
C ALA A 80 -7.38 33.16 -11.96
N GLU A 81 -7.03 33.21 -13.23
CA GLU A 81 -7.84 32.69 -14.32
C GLU A 81 -7.35 31.30 -14.72
N VAL A 82 -8.24 30.34 -14.79
CA VAL A 82 -7.93 28.99 -15.28
C VAL A 82 -7.86 29.02 -16.80
N LYS A 83 -6.67 28.76 -17.36
CA LYS A 83 -6.41 28.78 -18.80
C LYS A 83 -6.61 27.42 -19.45
N GLN A 84 -6.18 26.38 -18.79
CA GLN A 84 -6.26 25.01 -19.32
C GLN A 84 -6.43 24.01 -18.17
N VAL A 85 -7.24 22.99 -18.44
CA VAL A 85 -7.47 21.87 -17.53
C VAL A 85 -7.21 20.58 -18.30
N LEU A 86 -6.34 19.73 -17.80
CA LEU A 86 -6.04 18.43 -18.36
C LEU A 86 -6.35 17.35 -17.32
N ARG A 87 -7.35 16.53 -17.59
CA ARG A 87 -7.72 15.40 -16.72
C ARG A 87 -6.74 14.25 -16.97
N VAL A 88 -5.99 13.87 -15.94
CA VAL A 88 -5.01 12.77 -16.01
C VAL A 88 -5.66 11.45 -15.56
N SER A 89 -6.52 11.52 -14.53
CA SER A 89 -7.37 10.43 -14.05
C SER A 89 -8.63 11.00 -13.41
N ASP A 90 -9.54 10.15 -12.94
CA ASP A 90 -10.75 10.61 -12.23
C ASP A 90 -10.43 11.34 -10.93
N GLU A 91 -9.28 11.07 -10.32
CA GLU A 91 -8.84 11.65 -9.05
C GLU A 91 -7.74 12.72 -9.19
N LEU A 92 -7.21 12.97 -10.40
CA LEU A 92 -6.09 13.88 -10.61
C LEU A 92 -6.28 14.75 -11.85
N VAL A 93 -6.24 16.06 -11.64
CA VAL A 93 -6.39 17.07 -12.68
C VAL A 93 -5.19 18.00 -12.67
N LYS A 94 -4.56 18.21 -13.85
CA LYS A 94 -3.54 19.25 -14.05
C LYS A 94 -4.20 20.53 -14.50
N VAL A 95 -3.90 21.62 -13.81
CA VAL A 95 -4.50 22.93 -14.06
C VAL A 95 -3.40 23.93 -14.38
N LEU A 96 -3.58 24.68 -15.46
CA LEU A 96 -2.75 25.84 -15.83
C LEU A 96 -3.53 27.10 -15.49
N VAL A 97 -2.95 27.94 -14.64
CA VAL A 97 -3.57 29.19 -14.17
C VAL A 97 -2.68 30.38 -14.43
N GLU A 98 -3.31 31.51 -14.67
CA GLU A 98 -2.65 32.83 -14.73
C GLU A 98 -3.13 33.68 -13.55
N GLY A 99 -2.21 34.07 -12.66
CA GLY A 99 -2.51 35.01 -11.57
C GLY A 99 -2.91 36.38 -12.10
N LYS A 100 -4.06 36.89 -11.66
CA LYS A 100 -4.56 38.22 -12.10
C LYS A 100 -4.22 39.32 -11.12
N TYR A 101 -4.64 39.20 -9.88
CA TYR A 101 -4.36 40.18 -8.85
C TYR A 101 -4.42 39.58 -7.45
N ARG A 102 -3.72 40.24 -6.53
CA ARG A 102 -3.71 39.89 -5.10
C ARG A 102 -5.07 40.23 -4.43
N ALA A 103 -5.55 39.30 -3.64
CA ALA A 103 -6.79 39.47 -2.86
C ALA A 103 -6.62 39.00 -1.42
N LYS A 104 -7.41 39.58 -0.54
CA LYS A 104 -7.50 39.21 0.86
C LYS A 104 -8.74 38.34 1.08
N LEU A 105 -8.54 37.21 1.74
CA LEU A 105 -9.60 36.31 2.23
C LEU A 105 -10.32 36.99 3.39
N THR A 106 -11.65 37.15 3.29
CA THR A 106 -12.50 37.69 4.35
C THR A 106 -13.29 36.60 5.04
N GLU A 107 -13.87 35.69 4.30
CA GLU A 107 -14.67 34.59 4.81
C GLU A 107 -14.50 33.37 3.92
N LEU A 108 -14.52 32.16 4.52
CA LEU A 108 -14.45 30.88 3.83
C LEU A 108 -15.65 30.03 4.19
N ASP A 109 -16.45 29.67 3.20
CA ASP A 109 -17.52 28.69 3.31
C ASP A 109 -16.98 27.29 2.88
N THR A 110 -17.08 26.32 3.78
CA THR A 110 -16.65 24.94 3.58
C THR A 110 -17.81 23.97 3.43
N THR A 111 -19.05 24.43 3.51
CA THR A 111 -20.28 23.61 3.59
C THR A 111 -20.75 23.07 2.25
N GLY A 112 -20.32 23.70 1.13
CA GLY A 112 -20.69 23.31 -0.23
C GLY A 112 -19.82 22.18 -0.80
N ASP A 113 -20.11 21.84 -2.06
CA ASP A 113 -19.36 20.84 -2.83
C ASP A 113 -17.90 21.26 -3.08
N PHE A 114 -17.60 22.54 -2.96
CA PHE A 114 -16.26 23.11 -3.05
C PHE A 114 -16.09 24.26 -2.05
N LEU A 115 -14.83 24.66 -1.82
CA LEU A 115 -14.51 25.79 -0.96
C LEU A 115 -14.90 27.09 -1.69
N LEU A 116 -15.76 27.90 -1.07
CA LEU A 116 -16.16 29.20 -1.59
C LEU A 116 -15.66 30.31 -0.68
N SER A 117 -14.85 31.22 -1.22
CA SER A 117 -14.31 32.34 -0.45
C SER A 117 -14.94 33.68 -0.82
N ALA A 118 -15.29 34.45 0.17
CA ALA A 118 -15.48 35.87 0.01
C ALA A 118 -14.10 36.55 0.03
N VAL A 119 -13.77 37.24 -1.06
CA VAL A 119 -12.45 37.86 -1.23
C VAL A 119 -12.60 39.34 -1.60
N ARG A 120 -11.65 40.13 -1.12
CA ARG A 120 -11.57 41.54 -1.44
C ARG A 120 -10.23 41.84 -2.13
N SER A 121 -10.27 42.56 -3.25
CA SER A 121 -9.03 43.01 -3.91
C SER A 121 -8.15 43.80 -2.93
N ALA A 122 -6.90 43.42 -2.84
CA ALA A 122 -5.91 43.99 -1.92
C ALA A 122 -4.67 44.40 -2.68
N PRO A 123 -4.71 45.44 -3.52
CA PRO A 123 -3.56 45.89 -4.25
C PRO A 123 -2.44 46.37 -3.30
N VAL A 124 -1.23 46.17 -3.69
CA VAL A 124 -0.05 46.65 -2.97
C VAL A 124 -0.01 48.18 -3.07
N ARG A 125 0.26 48.81 -1.98
CA ARG A 125 0.35 50.27 -1.92
C ARG A 125 1.66 50.71 -2.58
N ALA A 126 1.57 51.52 -3.60
CA ALA A 126 2.69 52.16 -4.23
C ALA A 126 3.43 53.08 -3.20
N ALA A 127 4.72 53.23 -3.39
CA ALA A 127 5.53 54.14 -2.58
C ALA A 127 5.05 55.57 -2.75
N LYS A 128 5.00 56.28 -1.65
CA LYS A 128 4.70 57.72 -1.68
C LYS A 128 5.89 58.51 -2.20
N PRO A 129 5.70 59.74 -2.71
CA PRO A 129 6.83 60.58 -3.17
C PRO A 129 7.90 60.77 -2.10
N GLU A 130 7.53 60.79 -0.82
CA GLU A 130 8.44 60.92 0.34
C GLU A 130 9.27 59.63 0.55
N GLU A 131 8.78 58.46 0.13
CA GLU A 131 9.41 57.14 0.25
C GLU A 131 10.23 56.77 -0.98
N ALA A 132 10.31 57.64 -2.01
CA ALA A 132 10.94 57.33 -3.28
C ALA A 132 12.46 57.04 -3.16
N VAL A 133 13.18 57.77 -2.31
CA VAL A 133 14.62 57.58 -2.05
C VAL A 133 14.84 56.22 -1.37
N GLU A 134 14.00 55.81 -0.43
CA GLU A 134 14.03 54.55 0.24
C GLU A 134 13.77 53.40 -0.75
N THR A 135 12.75 53.52 -1.60
CA THR A 135 12.43 52.55 -2.63
C THR A 135 13.61 52.35 -3.58
N GLU A 136 14.25 53.44 -4.00
CA GLU A 136 15.45 53.34 -4.87
C GLU A 136 16.62 52.66 -4.17
N ALA A 137 16.84 52.95 -2.88
CA ALA A 137 17.89 52.32 -2.08
C ALA A 137 17.64 50.81 -1.93
N LEU A 138 16.40 50.42 -1.64
CA LEU A 138 15.99 49.01 -1.53
C LEU A 138 16.11 48.28 -2.87
N LEU A 139 15.75 48.92 -3.98
CA LEU A 139 15.89 48.37 -5.32
C LEU A 139 17.34 48.10 -5.68
N ARG A 140 18.25 49.04 -5.37
CA ARG A 140 19.68 48.84 -5.55
C ARG A 140 20.21 47.72 -4.68
N ALA A 141 19.79 47.65 -3.41
CA ALA A 141 20.17 46.57 -2.50
C ALA A 141 19.67 45.22 -3.01
N LEU A 142 18.43 45.15 -3.57
CA LEU A 142 17.87 43.95 -4.17
C LEU A 142 18.68 43.47 -5.36
N LYS A 143 19.05 44.39 -6.29
CA LYS A 143 19.88 44.05 -7.45
C LYS A 143 21.26 43.57 -7.05
N THR A 144 21.90 44.25 -6.09
CA THR A 144 23.19 43.80 -5.55
C THR A 144 23.11 42.41 -4.91
N GLY A 145 22.06 42.16 -4.11
CA GLY A 145 21.83 40.84 -3.52
C GLY A 145 21.53 39.75 -4.56
N PHE A 146 20.84 40.12 -5.65
CA PHE A 146 20.61 39.22 -6.77
C PHE A 146 21.88 38.87 -7.54
N ASP A 147 22.79 39.85 -7.76
CA ASP A 147 24.09 39.61 -8.40
C ASP A 147 24.96 38.66 -7.55
N GLU A 148 24.93 38.81 -6.20
CA GLU A 148 25.60 37.85 -5.30
C GLU A 148 24.99 36.45 -5.42
N TYR A 149 23.65 36.35 -5.41
CA TYR A 149 22.94 35.11 -5.56
C TYR A 149 23.26 34.41 -6.90
N LEU A 150 23.28 35.16 -7.97
CA LEU A 150 23.63 34.67 -9.32
C LEU A 150 25.05 34.12 -9.38
N GLY A 151 26.00 34.79 -8.73
CA GLY A 151 27.40 34.33 -8.65
C GLY A 151 27.54 32.98 -7.95
N MET A 152 26.61 32.63 -7.07
CA MET A 152 26.59 31.35 -6.36
C MET A 152 25.72 30.29 -7.03
N ASN A 153 24.77 30.70 -7.86
CA ASN A 153 23.84 29.80 -8.55
C ASN A 153 23.89 29.95 -10.08
N PRO A 154 24.98 29.49 -10.75
CA PRO A 154 25.17 29.64 -12.20
C PRO A 154 24.17 28.81 -13.05
N ARG A 155 23.34 27.98 -12.46
CA ARG A 155 22.34 27.14 -13.16
C ARG A 155 21.01 27.85 -13.36
N LEU A 156 20.83 29.09 -12.92
CA LEU A 156 19.59 29.84 -13.11
C LEU A 156 19.33 30.05 -14.62
N ALA A 157 18.07 29.91 -15.03
CA ALA A 157 17.65 30.05 -16.42
C ALA A 157 17.99 31.46 -16.93
N LYS A 158 18.62 31.56 -18.10
CA LYS A 158 19.13 32.82 -18.64
C LYS A 158 18.08 33.88 -18.90
N ASP A 159 16.87 33.45 -19.28
CA ASP A 159 15.69 34.28 -19.48
C ASP A 159 15.19 34.91 -18.18
N VAL A 160 15.19 34.15 -17.07
CA VAL A 160 14.83 34.68 -15.73
C VAL A 160 15.87 35.75 -15.32
N VAL A 161 17.17 35.46 -15.48
CA VAL A 161 18.25 36.42 -15.16
C VAL A 161 18.10 37.71 -15.99
N PHE A 162 17.92 37.56 -17.30
CA PHE A 162 17.76 38.71 -18.20
C PHE A 162 16.56 39.57 -17.81
N THR A 163 15.42 38.96 -17.49
CA THR A 163 14.20 39.65 -17.10
C THR A 163 14.37 40.45 -15.80
N ILE A 164 15.04 39.85 -14.78
CA ILE A 164 15.28 40.52 -13.50
C ILE A 164 16.26 41.69 -13.66
N VAL A 165 17.38 41.50 -14.39
CA VAL A 165 18.39 42.54 -14.57
C VAL A 165 17.89 43.70 -15.41
N SER A 166 17.06 43.43 -16.43
CA SER A 166 16.55 44.44 -17.34
C SER A 166 15.41 45.29 -16.80
N SER A 167 14.74 44.85 -15.68
CA SER A 167 13.62 45.59 -15.10
C SER A 167 14.08 46.52 -13.98
N ASP A 168 13.53 47.74 -13.97
CA ASP A 168 13.63 48.72 -12.89
C ASP A 168 12.28 48.96 -12.18
N ASP A 169 11.24 48.22 -12.54
CA ASP A 169 9.95 48.34 -11.90
C ASP A 169 9.90 47.57 -10.58
N PRO A 170 9.81 48.26 -9.42
CA PRO A 170 9.76 47.63 -8.11
C PRO A 170 8.55 46.69 -7.93
N MET A 171 7.43 47.07 -8.55
CA MET A 171 6.21 46.26 -8.44
C MET A 171 6.38 44.92 -9.17
N PHE A 172 6.87 44.98 -10.40
CA PHE A 172 7.15 43.81 -11.20
C PHE A 172 8.15 42.86 -10.51
N LEU A 173 9.29 43.42 -10.04
CA LEU A 173 10.33 42.62 -9.38
C LEU A 173 9.84 41.93 -8.11
N THR A 174 8.98 42.59 -7.31
CA THR A 174 8.43 41.98 -6.08
C THR A 174 7.40 40.86 -6.33
N GLU A 175 6.93 40.71 -7.55
CA GLU A 175 6.07 39.60 -7.98
C GLU A 175 6.84 38.55 -8.78
N TYR A 176 7.74 38.96 -9.64
CA TYR A 176 8.47 38.08 -10.55
C TYR A 176 9.58 37.28 -9.85
N MET A 177 10.38 37.93 -8.98
CA MET A 177 11.49 37.26 -8.30
C MET A 177 11.05 36.11 -7.38
N PRO A 178 10.10 36.30 -6.46
CA PRO A 178 9.65 35.20 -5.59
C PRO A 178 8.95 34.08 -6.36
N ALA A 179 8.37 34.39 -7.53
CA ALA A 179 7.75 33.37 -8.38
C ALA A 179 8.79 32.47 -9.04
N ASN A 180 9.94 33.00 -9.48
CA ASN A 180 10.92 32.32 -10.34
C ASN A 180 12.22 31.91 -9.62
N LEU A 181 12.46 32.38 -8.40
CA LEU A 181 13.61 31.96 -7.59
C LEU A 181 13.26 30.83 -6.61
N LEU A 182 14.28 30.06 -6.23
CA LEU A 182 14.15 28.89 -5.34
C LEU A 182 14.08 29.33 -3.88
N PHE A 183 12.97 29.92 -3.48
CA PHE A 183 12.67 30.26 -2.08
C PHE A 183 11.68 29.29 -1.47
N ARG A 184 11.69 29.18 -0.16
CA ARG A 184 10.68 28.41 0.57
C ARG A 184 9.30 29.04 0.39
N TYR A 185 8.23 28.26 0.39
CA TYR A 185 6.87 28.76 0.17
C TYR A 185 6.42 29.71 1.29
N GLU A 186 6.88 29.50 2.54
CA GLU A 186 6.61 30.38 3.66
C GLU A 186 7.22 31.77 3.44
N ASP A 187 8.44 31.84 2.92
CA ASP A 187 9.13 33.05 2.59
C ASP A 187 8.43 33.78 1.41
N LYS A 188 8.02 33.04 0.37
CA LYS A 188 7.20 33.57 -0.73
C LYS A 188 5.88 34.16 -0.21
N GLN A 189 5.23 33.47 0.71
CA GLN A 189 3.99 33.95 1.34
C GLN A 189 4.24 35.16 2.23
N ALA A 190 5.38 35.28 2.90
CA ALA A 190 5.75 36.46 3.67
C ALA A 190 5.82 37.72 2.78
N VAL A 191 6.41 37.59 1.57
CA VAL A 191 6.37 38.69 0.57
C VAL A 191 4.95 38.98 0.10
N MET A 192 4.12 37.94 -0.11
CA MET A 192 2.71 38.10 -0.49
C MET A 192 1.91 38.85 0.59
N ASN A 193 2.22 38.65 1.85
CA ASN A 193 1.50 39.27 2.98
C ASN A 193 1.79 40.78 3.11
N GLU A 194 2.97 41.25 2.62
CA GLU A 194 3.32 42.65 2.72
C GLU A 194 2.41 43.54 1.87
N ASN A 195 1.96 44.68 2.47
CA ASN A 195 0.99 45.57 1.88
C ASN A 195 1.61 46.78 1.17
N THR A 196 2.92 46.99 1.29
CA THR A 196 3.66 48.10 0.72
C THR A 196 4.79 47.58 -0.20
N ILE A 197 5.13 48.34 -1.22
CA ILE A 197 6.23 48.01 -2.11
C ILE A 197 7.55 47.93 -1.32
N ASN A 198 7.83 48.92 -0.47
CA ASN A 198 9.04 48.95 0.33
C ASN A 198 9.16 47.73 1.28
N GLY A 199 8.06 47.35 1.91
CA GLY A 199 8.02 46.14 2.76
C GLY A 199 8.31 44.88 1.97
N ARG A 200 7.79 44.74 0.74
CA ARG A 200 8.11 43.62 -0.14
C ARG A 200 9.56 43.59 -0.59
N LEU A 201 10.09 44.75 -0.99
CA LEU A 201 11.50 44.89 -1.37
C LEU A 201 12.43 44.52 -0.19
N GLN A 202 12.13 45.02 1.01
CA GLN A 202 12.89 44.73 2.20
C GLN A 202 12.90 43.22 2.48
N ARG A 203 11.74 42.58 2.42
CA ARG A 203 11.65 41.12 2.60
C ARG A 203 12.46 40.33 1.57
N LEU A 204 12.40 40.73 0.31
CA LEU A 204 13.19 40.09 -0.74
C LEU A 204 14.70 40.25 -0.52
N VAL A 205 15.13 41.43 -0.09
CA VAL A 205 16.54 41.67 0.25
C VAL A 205 17.00 40.81 1.42
N GLU A 206 16.16 40.68 2.46
CA GLU A 206 16.44 39.80 3.60
C GLU A 206 16.52 38.31 3.17
N MET A 207 15.59 37.87 2.34
CA MET A 207 15.56 36.51 1.82
C MET A 207 16.81 36.20 0.97
N LEU A 208 17.13 37.04 0.00
CA LEU A 208 18.34 36.86 -0.81
C LEU A 208 19.60 36.82 0.04
N ARG A 209 19.77 37.72 1.00
CA ARG A 209 20.90 37.70 1.91
C ARG A 209 21.03 36.41 2.68
N ARG A 210 19.88 35.92 3.21
CA ARG A 210 19.84 34.63 3.93
C ARG A 210 20.23 33.47 3.03
N GLU A 211 19.66 33.39 1.82
CA GLU A 211 20.01 32.35 0.85
C GLU A 211 21.49 32.40 0.44
N CYS A 212 22.02 33.57 0.21
CA CYS A 212 23.46 33.76 -0.06
C CYS A 212 24.34 33.30 1.13
N GLN A 213 23.90 33.52 2.37
CA GLN A 213 24.62 33.03 3.55
C GLN A 213 24.58 31.49 3.63
N VAL A 214 23.44 30.89 3.38
CA VAL A 214 23.28 29.41 3.37
C VAL A 214 24.21 28.82 2.30
N MET A 215 24.18 29.34 1.05
CA MET A 215 25.03 28.87 -0.03
C MET A 215 26.53 29.07 0.24
N LYS A 216 26.94 30.15 0.96
CA LYS A 216 28.31 30.33 1.40
C LYS A 216 28.74 29.24 2.37
N ILE A 217 27.90 28.93 3.33
CA ILE A 217 28.15 27.87 4.32
C ILE A 217 28.23 26.50 3.64
N GLU A 218 27.29 26.21 2.72
CA GLU A 218 27.31 24.97 1.93
C GLU A 218 28.61 24.84 1.12
N LYS A 219 29.07 25.95 0.50
CA LYS A 219 30.34 25.99 -0.22
C LYS A 219 31.54 25.77 0.70
N GLU A 220 31.57 26.43 1.86
CA GLU A 220 32.62 26.21 2.87
C GLU A 220 32.65 24.78 3.41
N ILE A 221 31.48 24.16 3.59
CA ILE A 221 31.37 22.73 3.97
C ILE A 221 31.91 21.86 2.82
N ALA A 222 31.52 22.13 1.58
CA ALA A 222 32.02 21.40 0.42
C ALA A 222 33.53 21.56 0.24
N GLU A 223 34.08 22.77 0.45
CA GLU A 223 35.50 23.03 0.41
C GLU A 223 36.25 22.31 1.54
N LYS A 224 35.72 22.29 2.78
CA LYS A 224 36.29 21.52 3.89
C LYS A 224 36.23 20.02 3.67
N VAL A 225 35.15 19.51 3.04
CA VAL A 225 35.04 18.09 2.63
C VAL A 225 36.06 17.79 1.54
N ASN A 226 36.23 18.69 0.56
CA ASN A 226 37.28 18.58 -0.47
C ASN A 226 38.70 18.71 0.09
N GLU A 227 38.96 19.64 1.04
CA GLU A 227 40.24 19.74 1.74
C GLU A 227 40.54 18.49 2.58
N SER A 228 39.51 17.87 3.17
CA SER A 228 39.64 16.56 3.85
C SER A 228 39.92 15.42 2.87
N MET A 229 39.36 15.49 1.64
CA MET A 229 39.71 14.59 0.53
C MET A 229 41.11 14.91 -0.02
N ASP A 230 41.53 16.17 -0.12
CA ASP A 230 42.87 16.57 -0.52
C ASP A 230 43.93 16.18 0.51
N LYS A 231 43.62 16.15 1.81
CA LYS A 231 44.50 15.54 2.83
C LYS A 231 44.70 14.06 2.60
N ASN A 232 43.62 13.31 2.33
CA ASN A 232 43.71 11.91 1.96
C ASN A 232 44.46 11.73 0.61
N GLN A 233 44.30 12.65 -0.35
CA GLN A 233 45.06 12.69 -1.58
C GLN A 233 46.54 13.05 -1.33
N ARG A 234 46.82 13.92 -0.36
CA ARG A 234 48.19 14.31 0.00
C ARG A 234 48.92 13.20 0.76
N ASP A 235 48.20 12.48 1.65
CA ASP A 235 48.70 11.25 2.29
C ASP A 235 48.91 10.16 1.24
N TYR A 236 48.01 10.08 0.25
CA TYR A 236 48.16 9.22 -0.92
C TYR A 236 49.36 9.64 -1.79
N TYR A 237 49.60 10.97 -2.03
CA TYR A 237 50.73 11.49 -2.76
C TYR A 237 52.08 11.29 -2.04
N LEU A 238 52.08 11.34 -0.70
CA LEU A 238 53.22 10.99 0.14
C LEU A 238 53.48 9.48 0.14
N HIS A 239 52.44 8.65 0.12
CA HIS A 239 52.56 7.20 -0.12
C HIS A 239 53.09 6.92 -1.54
N GLU A 240 52.65 7.66 -2.55
CA GLU A 240 53.12 7.53 -3.92
C GLU A 240 54.58 7.97 -4.07
N GLN A 241 55.02 9.03 -3.38
CA GLN A 241 56.44 9.39 -3.32
C GLN A 241 57.27 8.32 -2.58
N LEU A 242 56.74 7.73 -1.55
CA LEU A 242 57.33 6.54 -0.91
C LEU A 242 57.40 5.35 -1.88
N HIS A 243 56.37 5.16 -2.70
CA HIS A 243 56.36 4.12 -3.74
C HIS A 243 57.40 4.36 -4.84
N ILE A 244 57.51 5.62 -5.33
CA ILE A 244 58.55 6.00 -6.33
C ILE A 244 59.96 5.83 -5.75
N ILE A 245 60.14 6.16 -4.48
CA ILE A 245 61.42 5.95 -3.79
C ILE A 245 61.69 4.45 -3.60
N ASN A 246 60.65 3.66 -3.32
CA ASN A 246 60.76 2.21 -3.23
C ASN A 246 60.99 1.55 -4.60
N ASP A 247 60.37 2.10 -5.69
CA ASP A 247 60.67 1.67 -7.07
C ASP A 247 62.09 1.95 -7.50
N GLU A 248 62.68 3.12 -7.12
CA GLU A 248 64.09 3.44 -7.38
C GLU A 248 65.05 2.60 -6.52
N LEU A 249 64.53 2.08 -5.35
CA LEU A 249 65.30 1.18 -4.51
C LEU A 249 65.16 -0.33 -4.88
N GLY A 250 64.38 -0.63 -5.94
CA GLY A 250 64.24 -1.98 -6.48
C GLY A 250 63.10 -2.80 -5.84
N GLU A 251 62.16 -2.13 -5.13
CA GLU A 251 60.92 -2.74 -4.56
C GLU A 251 59.71 -2.50 -5.49
N GLY A 252 59.89 -2.24 -6.78
CA GLY A 252 58.86 -1.92 -7.77
C GLY A 252 58.08 -3.13 -8.33
N ASP A 253 57.78 -4.13 -7.51
CA ASP A 253 57.17 -5.39 -7.97
C ASP A 253 55.69 -5.57 -7.63
N ASP A 254 55.04 -4.58 -6.93
CA ASP A 254 53.70 -4.78 -6.35
C ASP A 254 52.58 -4.85 -7.40
N THR A 255 52.60 -4.03 -8.44
CA THR A 255 51.53 -4.07 -9.50
C THR A 255 51.69 -5.29 -10.42
N HIS A 256 52.93 -5.69 -10.70
CA HIS A 256 53.17 -6.93 -11.45
C HIS A 256 52.87 -8.13 -10.61
N ALA A 257 53.24 -8.15 -9.34
CA ALA A 257 52.91 -9.20 -8.39
C ALA A 257 51.39 -9.30 -8.19
N GLU A 258 50.69 -8.19 -8.07
CA GLU A 258 49.23 -8.13 -8.01
C GLU A 258 48.58 -8.70 -9.30
N ALA A 259 49.07 -8.30 -10.47
CA ALA A 259 48.57 -8.79 -11.75
C ALA A 259 48.82 -10.31 -11.92
N ASP A 260 49.95 -10.80 -11.45
CA ASP A 260 50.29 -12.22 -11.50
C ASP A 260 49.41 -13.04 -10.53
N ASP A 261 49.08 -12.46 -9.36
CA ASP A 261 48.13 -13.08 -8.43
C ASP A 261 46.73 -13.15 -9.04
N TYR A 262 46.25 -12.09 -9.71
CA TYR A 262 44.98 -12.10 -10.45
C TYR A 262 45.00 -13.15 -11.58
N ARG A 263 46.11 -13.26 -12.36
CA ARG A 263 46.25 -14.26 -13.43
C ARG A 263 46.17 -15.68 -12.88
N ARG A 264 46.82 -15.92 -11.74
CA ARG A 264 46.80 -17.24 -11.07
C ARG A 264 45.37 -17.57 -10.63
N LYS A 265 44.70 -16.67 -9.90
CA LYS A 265 43.34 -16.87 -9.42
C LYS A 265 42.32 -17.09 -10.56
N ILE A 266 42.44 -16.34 -11.66
CA ILE A 266 41.54 -16.48 -12.82
C ILE A 266 41.74 -17.87 -13.45
N ARG A 267 42.97 -18.38 -13.59
CA ARG A 267 43.20 -19.71 -14.12
C ARG A 267 42.70 -20.82 -13.21
N GLU A 268 42.77 -20.65 -11.90
CA GLU A 268 42.20 -21.57 -10.91
C GLU A 268 40.69 -21.69 -10.98
N LEU A 269 39.97 -20.68 -11.52
CA LEU A 269 38.52 -20.72 -11.73
C LEU A 269 38.09 -21.65 -12.87
N HIS A 270 38.99 -22.07 -13.78
CA HIS A 270 38.67 -22.93 -14.91
C HIS A 270 37.45 -22.48 -15.72
N LEU A 271 37.48 -21.22 -16.14
CA LEU A 271 36.38 -20.60 -16.91
C LEU A 271 36.40 -21.08 -18.37
N ALA A 272 35.30 -20.81 -19.08
CA ALA A 272 35.26 -20.94 -20.52
C ALA A 272 36.33 -20.04 -21.17
N GLU A 273 36.98 -20.50 -22.24
CA GLU A 273 38.13 -19.83 -22.88
C GLU A 273 37.89 -18.35 -23.20
N ASP A 274 36.69 -18.00 -23.68
CA ASP A 274 36.35 -16.60 -24.01
C ASP A 274 36.20 -15.74 -22.77
N SER A 275 35.68 -16.28 -21.66
CA SER A 275 35.53 -15.58 -20.38
C SER A 275 36.87 -15.36 -19.72
N GLU A 276 37.75 -16.40 -19.72
CA GLU A 276 39.13 -16.32 -19.21
C GLU A 276 39.93 -15.26 -19.97
N LYS A 277 39.84 -15.27 -21.32
CA LYS A 277 40.53 -14.29 -22.17
C LYS A 277 40.08 -12.87 -21.86
N LYS A 278 38.77 -12.65 -21.62
CA LYS A 278 38.26 -11.30 -21.27
C LYS A 278 38.85 -10.81 -19.94
N LEU A 279 38.86 -11.65 -18.91
CA LEU A 279 39.42 -11.32 -17.60
C LEU A 279 40.91 -11.07 -17.66
N LEU A 280 41.70 -11.95 -18.34
CA LEU A 280 43.14 -11.79 -18.51
C LEU A 280 43.49 -10.49 -19.25
N LYS A 281 42.67 -10.09 -20.23
CA LYS A 281 42.84 -8.81 -20.92
C LYS A 281 42.68 -7.59 -19.99
N GLU A 282 41.74 -7.65 -19.04
CA GLU A 282 41.58 -6.58 -18.04
C GLU A 282 42.74 -6.58 -17.04
N VAL A 283 43.27 -7.75 -16.67
CA VAL A 283 44.51 -7.86 -15.87
C VAL A 283 45.71 -7.28 -16.59
N ASP A 284 45.86 -7.57 -17.89
CA ASP A 284 46.91 -6.98 -18.72
C ASP A 284 46.77 -5.45 -18.89
N ARG A 285 45.51 -4.95 -18.81
CA ARG A 285 45.27 -3.51 -18.80
C ARG A 285 45.65 -2.91 -17.44
N LEU A 286 45.31 -3.61 -16.34
CA LEU A 286 45.68 -3.19 -14.99
C LEU A 286 47.21 -3.12 -14.81
N SER A 287 47.95 -4.12 -15.31
CA SER A 287 49.40 -4.19 -15.19
C SER A 287 50.16 -3.08 -15.93
N ARG A 288 49.48 -2.40 -16.90
CA ARG A 288 50.04 -1.29 -17.65
C ARG A 288 49.63 0.10 -17.07
N MET A 289 48.76 0.10 -16.05
CA MET A 289 48.29 1.32 -15.42
C MET A 289 49.10 1.62 -14.16
N GLN A 290 49.29 2.91 -13.88
CA GLN A 290 49.81 3.34 -12.58
C GLN A 290 48.80 3.04 -11.50
N SER A 291 49.26 2.55 -10.34
CA SER A 291 48.38 2.15 -9.20
C SER A 291 47.50 3.29 -8.68
N SER A 292 47.91 4.54 -8.91
CA SER A 292 47.17 5.76 -8.52
C SER A 292 45.99 6.15 -9.46
N ASN A 293 45.80 5.43 -10.57
CA ASN A 293 44.76 5.77 -11.52
C ASN A 293 43.38 5.33 -10.99
N GLN A 294 42.39 6.24 -10.99
CA GLN A 294 40.99 5.92 -10.62
C GLN A 294 40.41 4.75 -11.44
N GLU A 295 40.86 4.61 -12.71
CA GLU A 295 40.44 3.52 -13.57
C GLU A 295 41.00 2.17 -13.08
N ALA A 296 42.20 2.14 -12.50
CA ALA A 296 42.78 0.95 -11.90
C ALA A 296 41.91 0.43 -10.74
N THR A 297 41.36 1.33 -9.90
CA THR A 297 40.43 0.97 -8.82
C THR A 297 39.15 0.37 -9.36
N VAL A 298 38.62 0.87 -10.47
CA VAL A 298 37.41 0.31 -11.12
C VAL A 298 37.71 -1.10 -11.64
N ILE A 299 38.86 -1.33 -12.26
CA ILE A 299 39.27 -2.64 -12.78
C ILE A 299 39.52 -3.63 -11.63
N ARG A 300 40.16 -3.20 -10.52
CA ARG A 300 40.31 -4.04 -9.32
C ARG A 300 38.94 -4.48 -8.77
N THR A 301 38.04 -3.53 -8.53
CA THR A 301 36.69 -3.83 -8.06
C THR A 301 35.94 -4.81 -8.99
N TYR A 302 36.13 -4.66 -10.30
CA TYR A 302 35.56 -5.56 -11.29
C TYR A 302 36.17 -6.96 -11.19
N LEU A 303 37.52 -7.08 -11.15
CA LEU A 303 38.22 -8.36 -11.05
C LEU A 303 37.89 -9.07 -9.74
N ASP A 304 37.88 -8.34 -8.61
CA ASP A 304 37.51 -8.88 -7.32
C ASP A 304 36.07 -9.41 -7.34
N THR A 305 35.13 -8.64 -7.91
CA THR A 305 33.73 -9.09 -8.06
C THR A 305 33.62 -10.35 -8.91
N CYS A 306 34.41 -10.45 -9.99
CA CYS A 306 34.43 -11.65 -10.84
C CYS A 306 35.05 -12.85 -10.13
N LEU A 307 36.09 -12.64 -9.31
CA LEU A 307 36.75 -13.70 -8.52
C LEU A 307 35.87 -14.19 -7.35
N ASP A 308 35.05 -13.30 -6.78
CA ASP A 308 34.14 -13.65 -5.69
C ASP A 308 32.95 -14.50 -6.15
N LEU A 309 32.72 -14.61 -7.46
CA LEU A 309 31.65 -15.41 -8.02
C LEU A 309 31.95 -16.90 -7.92
N PRO A 310 30.96 -17.68 -7.50
CA PRO A 310 31.12 -19.14 -7.39
C PRO A 310 30.95 -19.85 -8.73
N TRP A 311 31.92 -19.71 -9.66
CA TRP A 311 31.80 -20.24 -11.02
C TRP A 311 31.59 -21.75 -11.05
N ASN A 312 32.42 -22.51 -10.32
CA ASN A 312 32.43 -23.98 -10.33
C ASN A 312 32.20 -24.59 -8.95
N THR A 313 31.79 -23.79 -7.97
CA THR A 313 31.60 -24.24 -6.59
C THR A 313 30.17 -24.69 -6.38
N MET A 314 29.88 -25.97 -6.31
CA MET A 314 28.55 -26.53 -6.08
C MET A 314 28.45 -27.20 -4.72
N THR A 315 27.25 -27.09 -4.10
CA THR A 315 26.90 -27.96 -2.96
C THR A 315 26.32 -29.27 -3.45
N VAL A 316 26.59 -30.36 -2.73
CA VAL A 316 25.97 -31.65 -3.05
C VAL A 316 24.53 -31.67 -2.57
N ASP A 317 23.61 -31.98 -3.50
CA ASP A 317 22.18 -32.07 -3.18
C ASP A 317 21.91 -33.34 -2.35
N ASP A 318 21.24 -33.15 -1.22
CA ASP A 318 20.67 -34.24 -0.43
C ASP A 318 19.23 -34.50 -0.91
N LEU A 319 19.05 -35.59 -1.67
CA LEU A 319 17.75 -35.95 -2.25
C LEU A 319 17.04 -37.07 -1.45
N ASP A 320 17.22 -37.06 -0.10
CA ASP A 320 16.44 -37.93 0.78
C ASP A 320 15.04 -37.33 1.05
N ILE A 321 14.04 -37.94 0.41
CA ILE A 321 12.63 -37.51 0.52
C ILE A 321 12.12 -37.64 1.96
N HIS A 322 12.54 -38.68 2.71
CA HIS A 322 12.11 -38.86 4.11
C HIS A 322 12.68 -37.76 5.01
N ARG A 323 13.94 -37.43 4.82
CA ARG A 323 14.56 -36.30 5.54
C ARG A 323 13.89 -34.97 5.18
N ALA A 324 13.61 -34.71 3.91
CA ALA A 324 12.90 -33.53 3.46
C ALA A 324 11.51 -33.43 4.13
N GLN A 325 10.75 -34.53 4.18
CA GLN A 325 9.46 -34.60 4.86
C GLN A 325 9.61 -34.27 6.35
N GLN A 326 10.60 -34.83 7.04
CA GLN A 326 10.84 -34.56 8.46
C GLN A 326 11.15 -33.08 8.72
N ILE A 327 11.96 -32.45 7.86
CA ILE A 327 12.30 -31.00 7.98
C ILE A 327 11.04 -30.16 7.77
N LEU A 328 10.27 -30.44 6.71
CA LEU A 328 9.02 -29.73 6.43
C LEU A 328 8.00 -29.91 7.55
N ASP A 329 7.90 -31.08 8.16
CA ASP A 329 6.99 -31.37 9.28
C ASP A 329 7.45 -30.76 10.59
N ARG A 330 8.78 -30.68 10.80
CA ARG A 330 9.38 -29.99 11.95
C ARG A 330 9.10 -28.48 11.90
N ASP A 331 9.23 -27.85 10.72
CA ASP A 331 9.22 -26.40 10.60
C ASP A 331 7.82 -25.82 10.31
N HIS A 332 6.94 -26.60 9.71
CA HIS A 332 5.62 -26.16 9.27
C HIS A 332 4.52 -27.08 9.77
N TYR A 333 3.55 -26.48 10.49
CA TYR A 333 2.37 -27.21 10.88
C TYR A 333 1.30 -27.18 9.78
N GLY A 334 0.65 -28.31 9.51
CA GLY A 334 -0.37 -28.40 8.46
C GLY A 334 0.23 -28.34 7.06
N LEU A 335 -0.43 -27.63 6.13
CA LEU A 335 -0.01 -27.41 4.74
C LEU A 335 0.29 -28.72 3.96
N LYS A 336 -0.50 -29.78 4.20
CA LYS A 336 -0.23 -31.13 3.65
C LYS A 336 -0.06 -31.10 2.12
N LYS A 337 -1.01 -30.51 1.38
CA LYS A 337 -0.93 -30.42 -0.09
C LYS A 337 0.33 -29.71 -0.58
N VAL A 338 0.72 -28.64 0.10
CA VAL A 338 1.93 -27.86 -0.24
C VAL A 338 3.19 -28.73 -0.03
N LYS A 339 3.25 -29.43 1.10
CA LYS A 339 4.37 -30.34 1.39
C LYS A 339 4.44 -31.50 0.39
N ASP A 340 3.29 -32.14 0.11
CA ASP A 340 3.22 -33.23 -0.86
C ASP A 340 3.72 -32.77 -2.23
N ARG A 341 3.29 -31.56 -2.71
CA ARG A 341 3.76 -31.00 -3.98
C ARG A 341 5.26 -30.72 -4.00
N ILE A 342 5.81 -30.21 -2.89
CA ILE A 342 7.26 -30.02 -2.74
C ILE A 342 8.00 -31.36 -2.78
N LEU A 343 7.51 -32.39 -2.08
CA LEU A 343 8.11 -33.72 -2.09
C LEU A 343 8.04 -34.41 -3.46
N GLU A 344 6.94 -34.22 -4.21
CA GLU A 344 6.81 -34.67 -5.61
C GLU A 344 7.89 -34.05 -6.49
N MET A 345 8.10 -32.71 -6.38
CA MET A 345 9.15 -32.01 -7.11
C MET A 345 10.54 -32.56 -6.77
N LEU A 346 10.82 -32.76 -5.48
CA LEU A 346 12.09 -33.34 -5.02
C LEU A 346 12.29 -34.78 -5.55
N ALA A 347 11.19 -35.55 -5.61
CA ALA A 347 11.22 -36.91 -6.18
C ALA A 347 11.53 -36.90 -7.68
N VAL A 348 10.91 -36.01 -8.46
CA VAL A 348 11.23 -35.85 -9.89
C VAL A 348 12.68 -35.47 -10.08
N ARG A 349 13.20 -34.52 -9.28
CA ARG A 349 14.62 -34.13 -9.35
C ARG A 349 15.58 -35.26 -9.00
N LYS A 350 15.20 -36.14 -8.06
CA LYS A 350 15.98 -37.35 -7.73
C LYS A 350 16.04 -38.36 -8.88
N LEU A 351 14.92 -38.55 -9.58
CA LEU A 351 14.79 -39.52 -10.66
C LEU A 351 15.35 -39.01 -11.99
N ALA A 352 15.31 -37.72 -12.22
CA ALA A 352 15.74 -37.07 -13.44
C ALA A 352 16.57 -35.80 -13.15
N PRO A 353 17.86 -35.98 -12.74
CA PRO A 353 18.73 -34.85 -12.37
C PRO A 353 18.95 -33.84 -13.50
N ASP A 354 18.90 -34.31 -14.77
CA ASP A 354 19.16 -33.50 -15.96
C ASP A 354 17.93 -32.68 -16.41
N VAL A 355 16.76 -32.88 -15.80
CA VAL A 355 15.58 -32.09 -16.13
C VAL A 355 15.76 -30.67 -15.59
N LYS A 356 15.60 -29.70 -16.50
CA LYS A 356 15.67 -28.28 -16.17
C LYS A 356 14.72 -27.96 -15.02
N ALA A 357 15.21 -27.23 -14.02
CA ALA A 357 14.45 -26.90 -12.82
C ALA A 357 13.23 -26.05 -13.17
N GLN A 358 12.05 -26.49 -12.76
CA GLN A 358 10.84 -25.69 -12.80
C GLN A 358 10.92 -24.58 -11.76
N ILE A 359 10.40 -23.42 -12.09
CA ILE A 359 10.29 -22.27 -11.18
C ILE A 359 9.06 -22.49 -10.30
N ILE A 360 9.24 -22.55 -9.00
CA ILE A 360 8.13 -22.68 -8.06
C ILE A 360 7.66 -21.29 -7.64
N CYS A 361 6.36 -21.05 -7.75
CA CYS A 361 5.73 -19.82 -7.24
C CYS A 361 4.83 -20.13 -6.04
N LEU A 362 5.21 -19.64 -4.87
CA LEU A 362 4.42 -19.77 -3.65
C LEU A 362 3.45 -18.58 -3.56
N VAL A 363 2.18 -18.80 -3.83
CA VAL A 363 1.14 -17.75 -3.82
C VAL A 363 0.27 -17.89 -2.57
N GLY A 364 -0.11 -16.78 -1.97
CA GLY A 364 -1.03 -16.78 -0.84
C GLY A 364 -0.94 -15.53 0.03
N PRO A 365 -1.83 -15.37 1.00
CA PRO A 365 -1.89 -14.17 1.82
C PRO A 365 -0.61 -13.93 2.63
N PRO A 366 -0.40 -12.70 3.12
CA PRO A 366 0.78 -12.39 3.93
C PRO A 366 0.78 -13.18 5.25
N GLY A 367 1.97 -13.64 5.66
CA GLY A 367 2.15 -14.32 6.95
C GLY A 367 1.81 -15.81 6.97
N VAL A 368 1.54 -16.46 5.84
CA VAL A 368 1.30 -17.93 5.76
C VAL A 368 2.58 -18.76 5.67
N GLY A 369 3.75 -18.13 5.70
CA GLY A 369 5.02 -18.86 5.77
C GLY A 369 5.73 -19.10 4.44
N LYS A 370 5.37 -18.42 3.35
CA LYS A 370 6.00 -18.54 2.01
C LYS A 370 7.53 -18.53 2.08
N THR A 371 8.09 -17.49 2.67
CA THR A 371 9.55 -17.32 2.81
C THR A 371 10.20 -18.38 3.71
N SER A 372 9.48 -18.87 4.74
CA SER A 372 10.01 -19.92 5.62
C SER A 372 10.01 -21.29 4.97
N ILE A 373 9.00 -21.60 4.14
CA ILE A 373 8.96 -22.83 3.35
C ILE A 373 10.15 -22.90 2.40
N ALA A 374 10.46 -21.82 1.67
CA ALA A 374 11.63 -21.77 0.79
C ALA A 374 12.94 -22.07 1.54
N ARG A 375 13.08 -21.56 2.76
CA ARG A 375 14.25 -21.85 3.61
C ARG A 375 14.30 -23.32 4.01
N SER A 376 13.19 -23.93 4.38
CA SER A 376 13.13 -25.34 4.74
C SER A 376 13.41 -26.27 3.54
N ILE A 377 13.01 -25.86 2.33
CA ILE A 377 13.39 -26.55 1.09
C ILE A 377 14.92 -26.48 0.89
N ALA A 378 15.53 -25.30 1.08
CA ALA A 378 16.97 -25.15 0.97
C ALA A 378 17.72 -26.04 1.98
N GLU A 379 17.25 -26.07 3.24
CA GLU A 379 17.81 -26.93 4.29
C GLU A 379 17.66 -28.41 3.95
N SER A 380 16.53 -28.82 3.40
CA SER A 380 16.28 -30.21 3.02
C SER A 380 17.20 -30.71 1.89
N LEU A 381 17.54 -29.82 0.97
CA LEU A 381 18.46 -30.10 -0.13
C LEU A 381 19.94 -29.91 0.24
N GLY A 382 20.27 -29.36 1.40
CA GLY A 382 21.63 -28.97 1.75
C GLY A 382 22.16 -27.78 0.95
N ARG A 383 21.31 -27.05 0.23
CA ARG A 383 21.67 -25.88 -0.58
C ARG A 383 21.83 -24.62 0.22
N LYS A 384 22.69 -23.73 -0.24
CA LYS A 384 22.76 -22.37 0.30
C LYS A 384 21.48 -21.60 -0.05
N TYR A 385 20.98 -20.83 0.91
CA TYR A 385 19.76 -20.04 0.76
C TYR A 385 20.10 -18.57 0.64
N VAL A 386 19.62 -17.93 -0.41
CA VAL A 386 19.69 -16.48 -0.60
C VAL A 386 18.33 -15.93 -0.93
N ARG A 387 18.07 -14.67 -0.52
CA ARG A 387 16.79 -13.99 -0.75
C ARG A 387 17.01 -12.64 -1.42
N ILE A 388 16.27 -12.40 -2.49
CA ILE A 388 16.18 -11.12 -3.18
C ILE A 388 14.76 -10.59 -2.98
N SER A 389 14.61 -9.37 -2.44
CA SER A 389 13.31 -8.69 -2.41
C SER A 389 13.11 -7.93 -3.71
N LEU A 390 12.03 -8.24 -4.41
CA LEU A 390 11.63 -7.58 -5.65
C LEU A 390 10.62 -6.44 -5.40
N GLY A 391 10.07 -6.35 -4.19
CA GLY A 391 9.16 -5.27 -3.81
C GLY A 391 9.84 -3.90 -3.88
N GLY A 392 9.37 -3.06 -4.81
CA GLY A 392 9.92 -1.72 -5.03
C GLY A 392 10.99 -1.61 -6.11
N VAL A 393 11.38 -2.70 -6.75
CA VAL A 393 12.25 -2.70 -7.92
C VAL A 393 11.50 -2.09 -9.11
N ARG A 394 12.09 -1.07 -9.73
CA ARG A 394 11.50 -0.33 -10.85
C ARG A 394 12.41 -0.26 -12.07
N ASP A 395 13.72 -0.43 -11.87
CA ASP A 395 14.74 -0.33 -12.90
C ASP A 395 15.29 -1.73 -13.23
N GLU A 396 15.40 -2.04 -14.51
CA GLU A 396 16.04 -3.24 -15.01
C GLU A 396 17.49 -3.38 -14.51
N ALA A 397 18.20 -2.24 -14.37
CA ALA A 397 19.56 -2.21 -13.88
C ALA A 397 19.72 -2.73 -12.44
N GLU A 398 18.66 -2.72 -11.62
CA GLU A 398 18.72 -3.37 -10.31
C GLU A 398 18.86 -4.89 -10.42
N ILE A 399 18.33 -5.51 -11.49
CA ILE A 399 18.39 -6.95 -11.74
C ILE A 399 19.69 -7.33 -12.46
N ARG A 400 20.01 -6.58 -13.55
CA ARG A 400 21.12 -6.87 -14.48
C ARG A 400 22.39 -6.07 -14.21
N GLY A 401 22.41 -5.18 -13.21
CA GLY A 401 23.55 -4.32 -12.92
C GLY A 401 23.69 -3.12 -13.85
N HIS A 402 24.58 -2.24 -13.48
CA HIS A 402 24.92 -1.05 -14.26
C HIS A 402 26.20 -1.28 -15.06
N ARG A 403 26.28 -0.74 -16.27
CA ARG A 403 27.53 -0.81 -17.05
C ARG A 403 28.66 -0.19 -16.27
N ARG A 404 29.80 -0.88 -16.19
CA ARG A 404 31.00 -0.49 -15.42
C ARG A 404 31.62 0.87 -15.81
N THR A 405 31.19 1.45 -16.94
CA THR A 405 31.62 2.80 -17.37
C THR A 405 31.01 3.92 -16.55
N TYR A 406 29.99 3.66 -15.74
CA TYR A 406 29.37 4.67 -14.87
C TYR A 406 30.04 4.68 -13.50
N ILE A 407 30.24 5.90 -12.96
CA ILE A 407 30.75 6.07 -11.59
C ILE A 407 29.72 5.48 -10.61
N GLY A 408 30.16 4.55 -9.74
CA GLY A 408 29.29 3.87 -8.80
C GLY A 408 28.53 2.67 -9.38
N ALA A 409 28.95 2.15 -10.55
CA ALA A 409 28.40 0.94 -11.12
C ALA A 409 28.54 -0.25 -10.16
N MET A 410 27.48 -1.04 -10.05
CA MET A 410 27.39 -2.23 -9.19
C MET A 410 26.79 -3.39 -9.97
N PRO A 411 27.14 -4.63 -9.63
CA PRO A 411 26.47 -5.81 -10.18
C PRO A 411 25.00 -5.86 -9.79
N GLY A 412 24.20 -6.51 -10.60
CA GLY A 412 22.78 -6.70 -10.33
C GLY A 412 22.52 -7.56 -9.09
N LYS A 413 21.28 -7.49 -8.61
CA LYS A 413 20.85 -8.21 -7.40
C LYS A 413 21.05 -9.74 -7.51
N ILE A 414 20.91 -10.31 -8.72
CA ILE A 414 21.11 -11.75 -8.95
C ILE A 414 22.58 -12.11 -8.73
N ILE A 415 23.49 -11.40 -9.38
CA ILE A 415 24.93 -11.61 -9.24
C ILE A 415 25.40 -11.36 -7.81
N SER A 416 24.94 -10.27 -7.17
CA SER A 416 25.23 -10.00 -5.77
C SER A 416 24.75 -11.11 -4.82
N ALA A 417 23.61 -11.73 -5.13
CA ALA A 417 23.09 -12.87 -4.39
C ALA A 417 23.95 -14.12 -4.61
N MET A 418 24.47 -14.34 -5.83
CA MET A 418 25.38 -15.45 -6.12
C MET A 418 26.69 -15.33 -5.34
N ILE A 419 27.27 -14.13 -5.28
CA ILE A 419 28.47 -13.84 -4.46
C ILE A 419 28.18 -14.14 -2.98
N THR A 420 27.02 -13.70 -2.48
CA THR A 420 26.62 -13.97 -1.09
C THR A 420 26.42 -15.46 -0.81
N ALA A 421 25.89 -16.20 -1.76
CA ALA A 421 25.65 -17.64 -1.65
C ALA A 421 26.94 -18.45 -1.59
N LYS A 422 28.00 -17.99 -2.26
CA LYS A 422 29.27 -18.71 -2.44
C LYS A 422 29.08 -20.14 -3.00
N SER A 423 28.06 -20.33 -3.83
CA SER A 423 27.72 -21.58 -4.50
C SER A 423 26.99 -21.28 -5.80
N SER A 424 27.31 -22.05 -6.87
CA SER A 424 26.66 -21.89 -8.18
C SER A 424 25.25 -22.53 -8.25
N ASN A 425 24.89 -23.38 -7.26
CA ASN A 425 23.60 -24.04 -7.19
C ASN A 425 22.79 -23.67 -5.92
N PRO A 426 22.70 -22.39 -5.52
CA PRO A 426 21.91 -22.03 -4.37
C PRO A 426 20.41 -22.22 -4.62
N LEU A 427 19.62 -22.18 -3.53
CA LEU A 427 18.21 -21.86 -3.62
C LEU A 427 18.07 -20.34 -3.52
N MET A 428 17.58 -19.71 -4.58
CA MET A 428 17.36 -18.28 -4.67
C MET A 428 15.87 -17.96 -4.54
N LEU A 429 15.51 -17.27 -3.46
CA LEU A 429 14.14 -16.80 -3.24
C LEU A 429 13.97 -15.40 -3.80
N LEU A 430 13.10 -15.26 -4.78
CA LEU A 430 12.63 -13.99 -5.33
C LEU A 430 11.31 -13.61 -4.64
N ASP A 431 11.41 -12.74 -3.64
CA ASP A 431 10.28 -12.43 -2.76
C ASP A 431 9.49 -11.23 -3.29
N GLU A 432 8.15 -11.31 -3.22
CA GLU A 432 7.20 -10.27 -3.63
C GLU A 432 7.25 -9.92 -5.14
N ILE A 433 7.23 -10.95 -6.00
CA ILE A 433 7.26 -10.78 -7.48
C ILE A 433 5.98 -10.08 -8.01
N ASP A 434 4.88 -10.14 -7.27
CA ASP A 434 3.62 -9.44 -7.54
C ASP A 434 3.69 -7.92 -7.40
N LYS A 435 4.79 -7.41 -6.81
CA LYS A 435 5.02 -5.97 -6.62
C LYS A 435 6.01 -5.36 -7.59
N LEU A 436 6.35 -6.07 -8.65
CA LEU A 436 7.14 -5.51 -9.74
C LEU A 436 6.31 -4.45 -10.47
N ALA A 437 6.79 -3.23 -10.48
CA ALA A 437 6.18 -2.13 -11.21
C ALA A 437 7.02 -1.82 -12.46
N GLY A 438 6.43 -1.91 -13.64
CA GLY A 438 7.04 -1.37 -14.85
C GLY A 438 6.97 0.16 -14.82
N ASP A 439 8.10 0.85 -15.02
CA ASP A 439 8.17 2.30 -15.15
C ASP A 439 8.79 2.66 -16.51
N PHE A 440 8.73 3.94 -16.91
CA PHE A 440 9.31 4.44 -18.18
C PHE A 440 10.83 4.21 -18.34
N ARG A 441 11.52 3.67 -17.32
CA ARG A 441 12.97 3.49 -17.27
C ARG A 441 13.47 2.06 -17.53
N GLY A 442 12.59 1.12 -17.80
CA GLY A 442 12.95 -0.27 -18.09
C GLY A 442 11.86 -1.26 -17.66
N ASP A 443 12.01 -2.50 -18.10
CA ASP A 443 11.11 -3.59 -17.75
C ASP A 443 11.84 -4.64 -16.89
N PRO A 444 11.76 -4.54 -15.55
CA PRO A 444 12.36 -5.52 -14.65
C PRO A 444 11.82 -6.95 -14.87
N ALA A 445 10.57 -7.08 -15.38
CA ALA A 445 9.98 -8.37 -15.66
C ALA A 445 10.67 -9.06 -16.84
N ALA A 446 11.06 -8.30 -17.87
CA ALA A 446 11.82 -8.82 -19.00
C ALA A 446 13.23 -9.32 -18.56
N ALA A 447 13.90 -8.56 -17.66
CA ALA A 447 15.18 -8.99 -17.11
C ALA A 447 15.08 -10.27 -16.28
N LEU A 448 14.00 -10.41 -15.50
CA LEU A 448 13.73 -11.63 -14.75
C LEU A 448 13.36 -12.80 -15.66
N LEU A 449 12.68 -12.57 -16.78
CA LEU A 449 12.39 -13.64 -17.74
C LEU A 449 13.66 -14.31 -18.24
N GLU A 450 14.71 -13.53 -18.59
CA GLU A 450 15.99 -14.11 -19.02
C GLU A 450 16.65 -14.94 -17.90
N ALA A 451 16.65 -14.46 -16.68
CA ALA A 451 17.23 -15.17 -15.55
C ALA A 451 16.45 -16.44 -15.18
N LEU A 452 15.14 -16.41 -15.35
CA LEU A 452 14.25 -17.50 -14.97
C LEU A 452 14.00 -18.52 -16.09
N ASP A 453 14.15 -18.11 -17.36
CA ASP A 453 13.92 -19.00 -18.50
C ASP A 453 15.00 -20.08 -18.58
N PRO A 454 14.65 -21.37 -18.41
CA PRO A 454 15.64 -22.47 -18.51
C PRO A 454 16.35 -22.58 -19.85
N GLU A 455 15.83 -21.94 -20.91
CA GLU A 455 16.49 -21.93 -22.23
C GLU A 455 17.56 -20.85 -22.35
N GLN A 456 17.45 -19.76 -21.54
CA GLN A 456 18.30 -18.58 -21.61
C GLN A 456 19.22 -18.42 -20.40
N ASN A 457 18.85 -18.95 -19.24
CA ASN A 457 19.53 -18.72 -17.96
C ASN A 457 20.95 -19.29 -17.86
N SER A 458 21.34 -20.22 -18.75
CA SER A 458 22.71 -20.73 -18.85
C SER A 458 23.72 -19.67 -19.36
N THR A 459 23.22 -18.60 -19.98
CA THR A 459 24.02 -17.52 -20.54
C THR A 459 23.58 -16.15 -20.02
N PHE A 460 23.14 -16.11 -18.76
CA PHE A 460 22.69 -14.85 -18.13
C PHE A 460 23.80 -13.80 -18.17
N ASN A 461 23.49 -12.60 -18.68
CA ASN A 461 24.45 -11.54 -18.83
C ASN A 461 24.11 -10.33 -17.94
N ASP A 462 24.96 -10.12 -16.93
CA ASP A 462 24.92 -8.93 -16.07
C ASP A 462 25.79 -7.83 -16.72
N HIS A 463 25.29 -6.60 -16.77
CA HIS A 463 25.95 -5.50 -17.44
C HIS A 463 27.22 -5.03 -16.75
N PHE A 464 27.39 -5.28 -15.45
CA PHE A 464 28.62 -4.97 -14.72
C PHE A 464 29.71 -5.98 -15.04
N ILE A 465 29.36 -7.26 -14.99
CA ILE A 465 30.32 -8.35 -15.21
C ILE A 465 30.66 -8.51 -16.70
N ASP A 466 29.65 -8.35 -17.56
CA ASP A 466 29.77 -8.50 -19.03
C ASP A 466 30.41 -9.86 -19.46
N ILE A 467 30.21 -10.87 -18.63
CA ILE A 467 30.61 -12.26 -18.87
C ILE A 467 29.36 -13.13 -18.60
N PRO A 468 29.02 -14.06 -19.52
CA PRO A 468 27.92 -14.97 -19.30
C PRO A 468 28.11 -15.79 -18.01
N PHE A 469 27.10 -15.81 -17.16
CA PHE A 469 27.08 -16.61 -15.93
C PHE A 469 25.98 -17.67 -16.01
N ASP A 470 26.29 -18.90 -15.68
CA ASP A 470 25.33 -20.00 -15.75
C ASP A 470 24.47 -20.06 -14.48
N LEU A 471 23.18 -19.76 -14.64
CA LEU A 471 22.15 -19.85 -13.60
C LEU A 471 21.32 -21.14 -13.69
N SER A 472 21.62 -22.07 -14.60
CA SER A 472 20.82 -23.29 -14.83
C SER A 472 20.76 -24.22 -13.62
N HIS A 473 21.77 -24.15 -12.76
CA HIS A 473 21.86 -24.96 -11.53
C HIS A 473 21.18 -24.31 -10.33
N VAL A 474 20.76 -23.03 -10.43
CA VAL A 474 20.04 -22.29 -9.39
C VAL A 474 18.61 -22.82 -9.26
N LEU A 475 18.17 -23.08 -8.04
CA LEU A 475 16.77 -23.38 -7.78
C LEU A 475 16.04 -22.09 -7.45
N PHE A 476 15.25 -21.59 -8.38
CA PHE A 476 14.45 -20.38 -8.20
C PHE A 476 13.12 -20.72 -7.52
N ILE A 477 12.84 -20.02 -6.44
CA ILE A 477 11.51 -19.99 -5.81
C ILE A 477 11.05 -18.53 -5.80
N THR A 478 9.81 -18.30 -6.23
CA THR A 478 9.20 -16.97 -6.19
C THR A 478 8.09 -16.92 -5.15
N THR A 479 7.78 -15.75 -4.60
CA THR A 479 6.61 -15.56 -3.75
C THR A 479 5.74 -14.43 -4.27
N ALA A 480 4.43 -14.61 -4.15
CA ALA A 480 3.45 -13.59 -4.46
C ALA A 480 2.32 -13.60 -3.43
N ASN A 481 1.66 -12.47 -3.24
CA ASN A 481 0.43 -12.42 -2.46
C ASN A 481 -0.80 -12.63 -3.35
N ASP A 482 -0.75 -12.14 -4.57
CA ASP A 482 -1.80 -12.26 -5.56
C ASP A 482 -1.24 -12.76 -6.90
N LEU A 483 -1.87 -13.79 -7.46
CA LEU A 483 -1.48 -14.37 -8.75
C LEU A 483 -1.81 -13.45 -9.92
N GLY A 484 -2.89 -12.67 -9.81
CA GLY A 484 -3.36 -11.79 -10.87
C GLY A 484 -2.42 -10.63 -11.14
N SER A 485 -1.64 -10.21 -10.16
CA SER A 485 -0.67 -9.12 -10.25
C SER A 485 0.68 -9.54 -10.86
N ILE A 486 0.91 -10.84 -11.09
CA ILE A 486 2.13 -11.33 -11.74
C ILE A 486 1.99 -11.14 -13.26
N PRO A 487 3.00 -10.56 -13.94
CA PRO A 487 3.00 -10.46 -15.41
C PRO A 487 2.78 -11.82 -16.08
N GLY A 488 1.87 -11.88 -17.08
CA GLY A 488 1.49 -13.12 -17.75
C GLY A 488 2.65 -13.99 -18.22
N PRO A 489 3.66 -13.44 -18.93
CA PRO A 489 4.80 -14.22 -19.42
C PRO A 489 5.64 -14.89 -18.31
N LEU A 490 5.73 -14.25 -17.13
CA LEU A 490 6.39 -14.85 -15.96
C LEU A 490 5.54 -15.97 -15.36
N ARG A 491 4.24 -15.73 -15.20
CA ARG A 491 3.30 -16.69 -14.61
C ARG A 491 3.24 -18.01 -15.41
N ASP A 492 3.25 -17.93 -16.73
CA ASP A 492 3.14 -19.10 -17.61
C ASP A 492 4.37 -20.05 -17.51
N ARG A 493 5.47 -19.58 -16.91
CA ARG A 493 6.68 -20.38 -16.67
C ARG A 493 6.79 -20.93 -15.25
N MET A 494 5.83 -20.63 -14.40
CA MET A 494 5.88 -20.97 -12.97
C MET A 494 4.94 -22.12 -12.63
N ASP A 495 5.41 -23.07 -11.82
CA ASP A 495 4.55 -24.02 -11.12
C ASP A 495 4.00 -23.36 -9.86
N VAL A 496 2.69 -23.04 -9.91
CA VAL A 496 2.03 -22.28 -8.85
C VAL A 496 1.58 -23.22 -7.74
N ILE A 497 2.03 -22.95 -6.54
CA ILE A 497 1.60 -23.63 -5.30
C ILE A 497 0.88 -22.63 -4.41
N GLU A 498 -0.42 -22.80 -4.26
CA GLU A 498 -1.24 -21.94 -3.42
C GLU A 498 -1.13 -22.33 -1.94
N LEU A 499 -0.80 -21.34 -1.11
CA LEU A 499 -0.80 -21.45 0.34
C LEU A 499 -2.09 -20.86 0.88
N PRO A 500 -2.97 -21.70 1.42
CA PRO A 500 -4.24 -21.20 1.96
C PRO A 500 -4.05 -20.45 3.28
N SER A 501 -5.10 -19.76 3.71
CA SER A 501 -5.17 -19.16 5.04
C SER A 501 -5.16 -20.24 6.14
N TYR A 502 -4.57 -19.91 7.29
CA TYR A 502 -4.56 -20.80 8.45
C TYR A 502 -5.87 -20.77 9.20
N THR A 503 -6.28 -21.96 9.61
CA THR A 503 -7.41 -22.15 10.51
C THR A 503 -7.07 -21.70 11.94
N ARG A 504 -8.07 -21.51 12.77
CA ARG A 504 -7.91 -21.18 14.19
C ARG A 504 -7.05 -22.22 14.93
N VAL A 505 -7.24 -23.51 14.63
CA VAL A 505 -6.49 -24.61 15.22
C VAL A 505 -5.06 -24.66 14.71
N GLU A 506 -4.85 -24.44 13.41
CA GLU A 506 -3.50 -24.33 12.84
C GLU A 506 -2.76 -23.15 13.44
N LYS A 507 -3.36 -21.96 13.55
CA LYS A 507 -2.77 -20.79 14.21
C LYS A 507 -2.35 -21.08 15.65
N TYR A 508 -3.20 -21.77 16.40
CA TYR A 508 -2.87 -22.19 17.76
C TYR A 508 -1.64 -23.12 17.81
N ASN A 509 -1.63 -24.14 16.95
CA ASN A 509 -0.52 -25.09 16.91
C ASN A 509 0.78 -24.42 16.44
N ILE A 510 0.72 -23.55 15.44
CA ILE A 510 1.87 -22.74 14.98
C ILE A 510 2.36 -21.83 16.12
N ALA A 511 1.44 -21.14 16.80
CA ALA A 511 1.79 -20.29 17.92
C ALA A 511 2.49 -21.08 19.04
N ARG A 512 1.94 -22.22 19.42
CA ARG A 512 2.45 -23.07 20.49
C ARG A 512 3.81 -23.69 20.16
N LYS A 513 3.93 -24.26 18.93
CA LYS A 513 5.12 -25.08 18.56
C LYS A 513 6.28 -24.22 18.03
N HIS A 514 5.99 -23.10 17.36
CA HIS A 514 7.00 -22.32 16.66
C HIS A 514 7.13 -20.89 17.18
N LEU A 515 6.03 -20.10 17.24
CA LEU A 515 6.15 -18.68 17.54
C LEU A 515 6.51 -18.42 18.99
N LEU A 516 5.81 -19.04 19.93
CA LEU A 516 6.02 -18.81 21.35
C LEU A 516 7.43 -19.21 21.81
N PRO A 517 7.97 -20.41 21.48
CA PRO A 517 9.34 -20.78 21.87
C PRO A 517 10.39 -19.84 21.24
N LYS A 518 10.21 -19.46 19.98
CA LYS A 518 11.09 -18.51 19.28
C LYS A 518 11.11 -17.16 19.97
N GLN A 519 9.94 -16.61 20.32
CA GLN A 519 9.85 -15.29 20.96
C GLN A 519 10.27 -15.30 22.42
N LEU A 520 10.02 -16.39 23.17
CA LEU A 520 10.53 -16.57 24.53
C LEU A 520 12.06 -16.53 24.54
N LYS A 521 12.70 -17.22 23.60
CA LYS A 521 14.18 -17.18 23.45
C LYS A 521 14.67 -15.79 23.08
N ALA A 522 14.01 -15.13 22.12
CA ALA A 522 14.38 -13.78 21.69
C ALA A 522 14.23 -12.72 22.78
N CYS A 523 13.26 -12.88 23.69
CA CYS A 523 13.03 -11.97 24.81
C CYS A 523 13.79 -12.37 26.10
N GLY A 524 14.56 -13.48 26.12
CA GLY A 524 15.26 -13.96 27.31
C GLY A 524 14.34 -14.47 28.42
N LEU A 525 13.14 -14.93 28.08
CA LEU A 525 12.07 -15.33 29.01
C LEU A 525 11.88 -16.85 29.09
N THR A 526 12.79 -17.63 28.55
CA THR A 526 12.70 -19.11 28.55
C THR A 526 12.68 -19.61 30.00
N GLY A 527 11.64 -20.38 30.35
CA GLY A 527 11.41 -20.90 31.69
C GLY A 527 10.76 -19.90 32.69
N LYS A 528 10.66 -18.61 32.34
CA LYS A 528 10.08 -17.57 33.23
C LYS A 528 8.64 -17.20 32.84
N VAL A 529 8.26 -17.40 31.59
CA VAL A 529 6.90 -17.08 31.11
C VAL A 529 6.30 -18.30 30.44
N THR A 530 5.06 -18.60 30.81
CA THR A 530 4.23 -19.62 30.17
C THR A 530 2.93 -18.99 29.68
N MET A 531 2.37 -19.53 28.63
CA MET A 531 1.10 -19.07 28.07
C MET A 531 0.17 -20.28 27.89
N ASN A 532 -0.98 -20.23 28.52
CA ASN A 532 -1.94 -21.33 28.43
C ASN A 532 -2.74 -21.32 27.12
N GLN A 533 -3.44 -22.42 26.85
CA GLN A 533 -4.24 -22.60 25.64
C GLN A 533 -5.30 -21.50 25.49
N SER A 534 -6.01 -21.17 26.58
CA SER A 534 -7.06 -20.14 26.55
C SER A 534 -6.53 -18.75 26.23
N ALA A 535 -5.29 -18.43 26.66
CA ALA A 535 -4.65 -17.16 26.33
C ALA A 535 -4.29 -17.10 24.82
N LEU A 536 -3.72 -18.17 24.28
CA LEU A 536 -3.40 -18.22 22.84
C LEU A 536 -4.65 -18.07 21.98
N TYR A 537 -5.73 -18.81 22.28
CA TYR A 537 -7.01 -18.64 21.60
C TYR A 537 -7.59 -17.24 21.83
N GLY A 538 -7.46 -16.69 23.03
CA GLY A 538 -7.89 -15.32 23.35
C GLY A 538 -7.20 -14.27 22.49
N ILE A 539 -5.89 -14.45 22.18
CA ILE A 539 -5.16 -13.59 21.26
C ILE A 539 -5.65 -13.79 19.83
N ILE A 540 -5.78 -15.02 19.38
CA ILE A 540 -6.22 -15.35 18.01
C ILE A 540 -7.61 -14.77 17.73
N ASP A 541 -8.56 -14.96 18.65
CA ASP A 541 -9.95 -14.58 18.44
C ASP A 541 -10.25 -13.11 18.75
N GLY A 542 -9.50 -12.48 19.69
CA GLY A 542 -9.83 -11.16 20.21
C GLY A 542 -8.91 -10.04 19.74
N TYR A 543 -7.71 -10.36 19.28
CA TYR A 543 -6.69 -9.32 18.98
C TYR A 543 -6.07 -9.45 17.59
N THR A 544 -6.33 -10.54 16.84
CA THR A 544 -5.78 -10.74 15.51
C THR A 544 -6.87 -11.14 14.51
N ARG A 545 -6.92 -10.42 13.38
CA ARG A 545 -7.79 -10.75 12.24
C ARG A 545 -6.90 -10.76 11.00
N GLU A 546 -6.41 -11.92 10.61
CA GLU A 546 -5.48 -12.11 9.51
C GLU A 546 -5.57 -13.53 8.94
N ALA A 547 -5.21 -13.70 7.67
CA ALA A 547 -5.12 -15.01 7.03
C ALA A 547 -3.92 -15.84 7.56
N GLY A 548 -2.79 -15.20 7.79
CA GLY A 548 -1.56 -15.81 8.31
C GLY A 548 -1.39 -15.70 9.82
N VAL A 549 -0.13 -15.61 10.27
CA VAL A 549 0.28 -15.54 11.69
C VAL A 549 1.21 -14.37 12.00
N ARG A 550 1.33 -13.37 11.12
CA ARG A 550 2.28 -12.26 11.29
C ARG A 550 1.89 -11.33 12.43
N ASN A 551 0.61 -10.95 12.51
CA ASN A 551 0.10 -10.13 13.61
C ASN A 551 0.02 -10.94 14.91
N LEU A 552 -0.28 -12.25 14.83
CA LEU A 552 -0.25 -13.15 15.97
C LEU A 552 1.15 -13.19 16.60
N GLU A 553 2.21 -13.31 15.79
CA GLU A 553 3.60 -13.25 16.26
C GLU A 553 3.90 -11.90 16.92
N ARG A 554 3.48 -10.78 16.33
CA ARG A 554 3.64 -9.43 16.89
C ARG A 554 2.91 -9.26 18.21
N THR A 555 1.68 -9.76 18.30
CA THR A 555 0.85 -9.64 19.51
C THR A 555 1.41 -10.51 20.64
N ILE A 556 1.83 -11.74 20.35
CA ILE A 556 2.56 -12.59 21.32
C ILE A 556 3.81 -11.87 21.81
N THR A 557 4.60 -11.30 20.90
CA THR A 557 5.81 -10.54 21.27
C THR A 557 5.49 -9.33 22.16
N SER A 558 4.39 -8.63 21.88
CA SER A 558 3.92 -7.50 22.72
C SER A 558 3.57 -7.96 24.15
N VAL A 559 2.85 -9.09 24.28
CA VAL A 559 2.56 -9.68 25.60
C VAL A 559 3.85 -10.04 26.33
N LEU A 560 4.77 -10.73 25.65
CA LEU A 560 6.05 -11.15 26.25
C LEU A 560 6.91 -9.96 26.69
N ARG A 561 6.96 -8.86 25.91
CA ARG A 561 7.66 -7.62 26.30
C ARG A 561 7.10 -7.00 27.58
N LYS A 562 5.78 -7.02 27.76
CA LYS A 562 5.13 -6.52 28.98
C LYS A 562 5.41 -7.43 30.18
N CYS A 563 5.43 -8.76 29.95
CA CYS A 563 5.87 -9.71 30.99
C CYS A 563 7.35 -9.52 31.33
N ALA A 564 8.21 -9.28 30.34
CA ALA A 564 9.64 -8.98 30.55
C ALA A 564 9.83 -7.75 31.44
N ARG A 565 9.03 -6.68 31.21
CA ARG A 565 9.08 -5.47 32.03
C ARG A 565 8.74 -5.79 33.49
N LYS A 566 7.66 -6.55 33.76
CA LYS A 566 7.24 -6.93 35.12
C LYS A 566 8.30 -7.79 35.85
N ILE A 567 8.98 -8.66 35.09
CA ILE A 567 10.05 -9.50 35.66
C ILE A 567 11.33 -8.66 35.89
N ALA A 568 11.67 -7.77 34.96
CA ALA A 568 12.87 -6.93 35.08
C ALA A 568 12.73 -5.87 36.16
N SER A 569 11.50 -5.36 36.43
CA SER A 569 11.22 -4.45 37.56
C SER A 569 11.21 -5.16 38.92
N GLY A 570 11.32 -6.49 38.96
CA GLY A 570 11.31 -7.28 40.20
C GLY A 570 9.90 -7.45 40.81
N GLU A 571 8.85 -7.08 40.12
CA GLU A 571 7.45 -7.25 40.54
C GLU A 571 7.06 -8.73 40.67
N VAL A 572 7.58 -9.58 39.78
CA VAL A 572 7.32 -11.01 39.74
C VAL A 572 8.53 -11.77 39.19
N GLU A 573 8.76 -13.00 39.67
CA GLU A 573 9.84 -13.87 39.18
C GLU A 573 9.44 -14.65 37.91
N SER A 574 8.16 -15.00 37.79
CA SER A 574 7.60 -15.71 36.63
C SER A 574 6.16 -15.34 36.41
N VAL A 575 5.69 -15.50 35.20
CA VAL A 575 4.30 -15.14 34.78
C VAL A 575 3.68 -16.28 33.99
N ALA A 576 2.51 -16.73 34.47
CA ALA A 576 1.63 -17.62 33.69
C ALA A 576 0.52 -16.79 33.05
N VAL A 577 0.65 -16.49 31.76
CA VAL A 577 -0.31 -15.67 31.02
C VAL A 577 -1.61 -16.45 30.80
N THR A 578 -2.72 -15.91 31.31
CA THR A 578 -4.06 -16.44 31.15
C THR A 578 -4.93 -15.53 30.28
N ALA A 579 -6.08 -16.03 29.81
CA ALA A 579 -7.00 -15.22 29.00
C ALA A 579 -7.53 -13.97 29.73
N ALA A 580 -7.67 -14.03 31.08
CA ALA A 580 -8.11 -12.89 31.88
C ALA A 580 -7.09 -11.75 31.94
N MET A 581 -5.80 -12.06 31.80
CA MET A 581 -4.73 -11.05 31.80
C MET A 581 -4.56 -10.32 30.47
N LEU A 582 -5.17 -10.84 29.40
CA LEU A 582 -4.96 -10.26 28.06
C LEU A 582 -5.49 -8.84 27.95
N GLU A 583 -6.58 -8.52 28.60
CA GLU A 583 -7.16 -7.18 28.57
C GLU A 583 -6.29 -6.16 29.31
N GLU A 584 -5.65 -6.55 30.40
CA GLU A 584 -4.64 -5.74 31.09
C GLU A 584 -3.38 -5.56 30.22
N LEU A 585 -2.95 -6.65 29.57
CA LEU A 585 -1.71 -6.66 28.79
C LEU A 585 -1.84 -6.04 27.38
N LEU A 586 -2.99 -6.15 26.73
CA LEU A 586 -3.19 -5.71 25.35
C LEU A 586 -4.22 -4.59 25.19
N GLY A 587 -4.98 -4.29 26.27
CA GLY A 587 -6.14 -3.40 26.20
C GLY A 587 -7.42 -4.12 25.79
N PRO A 588 -8.51 -3.41 25.53
CA PRO A 588 -9.77 -3.99 25.14
C PRO A 588 -9.65 -4.80 23.83
N ARG A 589 -10.50 -5.80 23.67
CA ARG A 589 -10.51 -6.64 22.46
C ARG A 589 -10.76 -5.79 21.22
N ILE A 590 -9.87 -5.93 20.22
CA ILE A 590 -9.91 -5.19 18.95
C ILE A 590 -10.93 -5.86 18.01
N VAL A 591 -10.93 -7.18 17.98
CA VAL A 591 -11.85 -7.97 17.14
C VAL A 591 -13.13 -8.21 17.92
N LYS A 592 -14.20 -7.54 17.48
CA LYS A 592 -15.56 -7.81 18.00
C LYS A 592 -16.14 -8.97 17.21
N PRO A 593 -17.04 -9.80 17.82
CA PRO A 593 -17.81 -10.78 17.06
C PRO A 593 -18.53 -10.09 15.91
N ASP A 594 -18.55 -10.72 14.75
CA ASP A 594 -19.27 -10.21 13.59
C ASP A 594 -20.76 -10.02 13.95
N PHE A 595 -21.39 -8.98 13.37
CA PHE A 595 -22.83 -8.73 13.55
C PHE A 595 -23.60 -9.80 12.76
N LEU A 596 -24.00 -10.85 13.44
CA LEU A 596 -24.76 -11.95 12.86
C LEU A 596 -26.15 -12.00 13.43
N ASN A 597 -27.10 -12.25 12.55
CA ASN A 597 -28.43 -12.60 12.99
C ASN A 597 -28.46 -14.07 13.42
N ARG A 598 -28.34 -14.32 14.71
CA ARG A 598 -28.44 -15.66 15.31
C ARG A 598 -29.88 -16.07 15.63
N THR A 599 -30.80 -15.16 15.42
CA THR A 599 -32.24 -15.40 15.61
C THR A 599 -32.94 -15.50 14.27
N ASN A 600 -34.05 -16.27 14.25
CA ASN A 600 -34.90 -16.33 13.05
C ASN A 600 -35.53 -14.97 12.82
N ALA A 601 -35.19 -14.29 11.74
CA ALA A 601 -35.68 -12.97 11.46
C ALA A 601 -36.20 -12.84 10.02
N VAL A 602 -37.11 -11.91 9.81
CA VAL A 602 -37.64 -11.59 8.48
C VAL A 602 -36.75 -10.56 7.83
N GLY A 603 -36.40 -10.76 6.57
CA GLY A 603 -35.61 -9.83 5.78
C GLY A 603 -34.12 -9.82 6.09
N ILE A 604 -33.60 -10.74 6.89
CA ILE A 604 -32.17 -10.84 7.20
C ILE A 604 -31.68 -12.25 6.87
N ALA A 605 -30.63 -12.36 6.05
CA ALA A 605 -29.98 -13.61 5.69
C ALA A 605 -28.47 -13.51 5.89
N ASN A 606 -27.86 -14.62 6.38
CA ASN A 606 -26.42 -14.68 6.62
C ASN A 606 -25.70 -15.23 5.39
N GLY A 607 -25.01 -14.38 4.68
CA GLY A 607 -24.10 -14.75 3.61
C GLY A 607 -22.69 -15.04 4.10
N LEU A 608 -21.84 -15.52 3.19
CA LEU A 608 -20.43 -15.79 3.41
C LEU A 608 -19.60 -15.11 2.34
N ALA A 609 -18.59 -14.37 2.76
CA ALA A 609 -17.65 -13.69 1.90
C ALA A 609 -16.23 -14.23 2.13
N TRP A 610 -15.39 -14.05 1.11
CA TRP A 610 -13.96 -14.29 1.19
C TRP A 610 -13.23 -12.96 0.99
N THR A 611 -12.24 -12.69 1.84
CA THR A 611 -11.43 -11.49 1.82
C THR A 611 -9.94 -11.83 1.90
N SER A 612 -9.07 -10.88 1.66
CA SER A 612 -7.62 -11.06 1.81
C SER A 612 -7.18 -11.47 3.22
N VAL A 613 -8.03 -11.29 4.22
CA VAL A 613 -7.77 -11.68 5.62
C VAL A 613 -8.41 -13.01 6.01
N GLY A 614 -9.16 -13.65 5.11
CA GLY A 614 -9.83 -14.93 5.31
C GLY A 614 -11.33 -14.86 5.05
N GLY A 615 -12.07 -15.86 5.50
CA GLY A 615 -13.54 -15.89 5.39
C GLY A 615 -14.21 -14.97 6.40
N GLU A 616 -15.28 -14.32 5.98
CA GLU A 616 -16.13 -13.45 6.78
C GLU A 616 -17.60 -13.77 6.58
N THR A 617 -18.41 -13.45 7.58
CA THR A 617 -19.86 -13.50 7.43
C THR A 617 -20.36 -12.20 6.84
N LEU A 618 -21.33 -12.29 5.96
CA LEU A 618 -21.93 -11.17 5.25
C LEU A 618 -23.45 -11.16 5.50
N PRO A 619 -23.91 -10.59 6.60
CA PRO A 619 -25.35 -10.42 6.80
C PRO A 619 -25.90 -9.45 5.75
N ILE A 620 -27.02 -9.81 5.14
CA ILE A 620 -27.77 -8.96 4.21
C ILE A 620 -29.11 -8.66 4.84
N GLU A 621 -29.42 -7.38 4.95
CA GLU A 621 -30.67 -6.86 5.46
C GLU A 621 -31.48 -6.26 4.31
N VAL A 622 -32.76 -6.58 4.29
CA VAL A 622 -33.71 -6.04 3.31
C VAL A 622 -34.89 -5.43 4.04
N GLN A 623 -35.24 -4.24 3.65
CA GLN A 623 -36.42 -3.52 4.11
C GLN A 623 -37.28 -3.13 2.93
N VAL A 624 -38.60 -3.26 3.08
CA VAL A 624 -39.61 -2.86 2.09
C VAL A 624 -40.32 -1.61 2.58
N MET A 625 -40.43 -0.64 1.72
CA MET A 625 -41.19 0.58 1.95
C MET A 625 -42.43 0.57 1.02
N ASP A 626 -43.61 0.41 1.59
CA ASP A 626 -44.87 0.44 0.84
C ASP A 626 -45.16 1.87 0.28
N ASN A 627 -45.90 1.96 -0.79
CA ASN A 627 -46.25 3.19 -1.51
C ASN A 627 -45.06 3.91 -2.13
N GLY A 628 -44.06 3.15 -2.57
CA GLY A 628 -42.89 3.65 -3.32
C GLY A 628 -43.13 3.71 -4.82
N THR A 629 -42.02 3.91 -5.53
CA THR A 629 -41.97 4.02 -7.01
C THR A 629 -41.35 2.78 -7.70
N GLY A 630 -41.07 1.73 -6.96
CA GLY A 630 -40.33 0.54 -7.42
C GLY A 630 -38.81 0.72 -7.41
N LYS A 631 -38.29 1.73 -6.67
CA LYS A 631 -36.89 2.05 -6.57
C LYS A 631 -36.13 0.99 -5.74
N ILE A 632 -34.97 0.60 -6.23
CA ILE A 632 -34.04 -0.27 -5.50
C ILE A 632 -32.90 0.60 -5.00
N THR A 633 -32.74 0.66 -3.69
CA THR A 633 -31.64 1.34 -3.02
C THR A 633 -30.70 0.30 -2.43
N VAL A 634 -29.42 0.37 -2.75
CA VAL A 634 -28.39 -0.53 -2.27
C VAL A 634 -27.36 0.26 -1.48
N THR A 635 -27.07 -0.15 -0.23
CA THR A 635 -26.13 0.52 0.66
C THR A 635 -25.19 -0.48 1.34
N GLY A 636 -24.05 -0.03 1.86
CA GLY A 636 -23.07 -0.87 2.55
C GLY A 636 -21.75 -1.04 1.79
N SER A 637 -21.36 -0.07 0.96
CA SER A 637 -20.12 -0.07 0.18
C SER A 637 -19.98 -1.29 -0.75
N LEU A 638 -21.08 -1.59 -1.49
CA LEU A 638 -21.13 -2.71 -2.44
C LEU A 638 -20.54 -2.26 -3.78
N GLY A 639 -19.63 -3.08 -4.31
CA GLY A 639 -19.07 -2.90 -5.66
C GLY A 639 -20.08 -3.19 -6.78
N ASP A 640 -19.67 -2.99 -8.02
CA ASP A 640 -20.61 -3.04 -9.15
C ASP A 640 -21.10 -4.46 -9.45
N VAL A 641 -20.25 -5.49 -9.29
CA VAL A 641 -20.66 -6.90 -9.44
C VAL A 641 -21.72 -7.29 -8.41
N MET A 642 -21.59 -6.82 -7.18
CA MET A 642 -22.57 -7.11 -6.13
C MET A 642 -23.87 -6.33 -6.32
N LYS A 643 -23.83 -5.10 -6.87
CA LYS A 643 -25.02 -4.33 -7.26
C LYS A 643 -25.77 -5.01 -8.40
N GLU A 644 -25.06 -5.56 -9.39
CA GLU A 644 -25.64 -6.38 -10.46
C GLU A 644 -26.30 -7.62 -9.91
N SER A 645 -25.64 -8.34 -9.02
CA SER A 645 -26.19 -9.50 -8.32
C SER A 645 -27.48 -9.16 -7.56
N ALA A 646 -27.55 -7.97 -6.93
CA ALA A 646 -28.78 -7.50 -6.27
C ALA A 646 -29.91 -7.22 -7.27
N GLN A 647 -29.61 -6.66 -8.44
CA GLN A 647 -30.59 -6.47 -9.51
C GLN A 647 -31.11 -7.79 -10.07
N LEU A 648 -30.22 -8.77 -10.27
CA LEU A 648 -30.59 -10.14 -10.68
C LEU A 648 -31.53 -10.77 -9.65
N ALA A 649 -31.19 -10.66 -8.36
CA ALA A 649 -32.01 -11.19 -7.27
C ALA A 649 -33.42 -10.58 -7.25
N VAL A 650 -33.53 -9.26 -7.39
CA VAL A 650 -34.83 -8.58 -7.46
C VAL A 650 -35.62 -9.02 -8.71
N THR A 651 -34.94 -9.16 -9.85
CA THR A 651 -35.59 -9.61 -11.10
C THR A 651 -36.15 -11.01 -10.94
N TRP A 652 -35.37 -11.92 -10.40
CA TRP A 652 -35.83 -13.30 -10.14
C TRP A 652 -37.02 -13.34 -9.18
N VAL A 653 -36.99 -12.57 -8.08
CA VAL A 653 -38.08 -12.49 -7.13
C VAL A 653 -39.35 -11.93 -7.78
N ARG A 654 -39.25 -10.95 -8.69
CA ARG A 654 -40.38 -10.39 -9.41
C ARG A 654 -41.07 -11.43 -10.31
N VAL A 655 -40.26 -12.30 -10.96
CA VAL A 655 -40.79 -13.35 -11.84
C VAL A 655 -41.50 -14.44 -11.05
N HIS A 656 -40.98 -14.82 -9.87
CA HIS A 656 -41.48 -15.94 -9.07
C HIS A 656 -42.34 -15.52 -7.84
N ALA A 657 -42.79 -14.24 -7.82
CA ALA A 657 -43.47 -13.66 -6.66
C ALA A 657 -44.66 -14.47 -6.18
N GLU A 658 -45.53 -14.93 -7.08
CA GLU A 658 -46.74 -15.68 -6.78
C GLU A 658 -46.43 -17.03 -6.10
N GLU A 659 -45.37 -17.71 -6.49
CA GLU A 659 -44.96 -18.99 -5.94
C GLU A 659 -44.64 -18.92 -4.44
N TYR A 660 -44.18 -17.76 -3.98
CA TYR A 660 -43.79 -17.49 -2.60
C TYR A 660 -44.80 -16.65 -1.82
N GLY A 661 -46.04 -16.49 -2.37
CA GLY A 661 -47.12 -15.76 -1.73
C GLY A 661 -46.86 -14.24 -1.65
N ILE A 662 -46.04 -13.70 -2.57
CA ILE A 662 -45.76 -12.29 -2.67
C ILE A 662 -46.73 -11.67 -3.69
N ASP A 663 -47.43 -10.61 -3.31
CA ASP A 663 -48.34 -9.88 -4.20
C ASP A 663 -47.55 -9.11 -5.27
N PRO A 664 -47.69 -9.44 -6.57
CA PRO A 664 -46.98 -8.77 -7.64
C PRO A 664 -47.32 -7.27 -7.79
N GLU A 665 -48.56 -6.87 -7.45
CA GLU A 665 -48.96 -5.47 -7.53
C GLU A 665 -48.36 -4.63 -6.39
N ARG A 666 -48.23 -5.24 -5.19
CA ARG A 666 -47.47 -4.60 -4.10
C ARG A 666 -46.00 -4.43 -4.47
N LEU A 667 -45.42 -5.43 -5.12
CA LEU A 667 -44.01 -5.41 -5.52
C LEU A 667 -43.67 -4.33 -6.55
N LYS A 668 -44.64 -3.94 -7.40
CA LYS A 668 -44.49 -2.81 -8.34
C LYS A 668 -44.53 -1.45 -7.64
N LYS A 669 -45.20 -1.36 -6.50
CA LYS A 669 -45.49 -0.12 -5.77
C LYS A 669 -44.69 0.02 -4.46
N CYS A 670 -43.69 -0.82 -4.23
CA CYS A 670 -42.82 -0.72 -3.05
C CYS A 670 -41.39 -0.36 -3.45
N ASP A 671 -40.74 0.41 -2.62
CA ASP A 671 -39.28 0.62 -2.73
C ASP A 671 -38.57 -0.41 -1.88
N LEU A 672 -37.46 -0.92 -2.39
CA LEU A 672 -36.61 -1.93 -1.74
C LEU A 672 -35.30 -1.28 -1.29
N HIS A 673 -34.96 -1.46 -0.02
CA HIS A 673 -33.67 -1.06 0.50
C HIS A 673 -32.90 -2.30 0.91
N ILE A 674 -31.79 -2.57 0.26
CA ILE A 674 -30.87 -3.66 0.52
C ILE A 674 -29.63 -3.05 1.20
N HIS A 675 -29.29 -3.57 2.36
CA HIS A 675 -28.17 -3.10 3.15
C HIS A 675 -27.24 -4.25 3.53
N ALA A 676 -25.93 -4.05 3.33
CA ALA A 676 -24.91 -4.91 3.91
C ALA A 676 -24.17 -4.12 5.01
N PRO A 677 -24.32 -4.47 6.29
CA PRO A 677 -23.65 -3.80 7.40
C PRO A 677 -22.13 -3.74 7.23
N GLU A 678 -21.46 -2.89 8.02
CA GLU A 678 -20.01 -2.62 7.93
C GLU A 678 -19.59 -1.93 6.60
N GLY A 679 -20.21 -0.80 6.30
CA GLY A 679 -19.95 0.00 5.09
C GLY A 679 -18.53 0.55 4.94
N ALA A 680 -17.71 0.49 5.99
CA ALA A 680 -16.30 0.88 5.92
C ALA A 680 -15.40 -0.09 5.12
N VAL A 681 -15.88 -1.33 4.90
CA VAL A 681 -15.14 -2.35 4.13
C VAL A 681 -15.81 -2.51 2.77
N PRO A 682 -15.14 -2.21 1.65
CA PRO A 682 -15.68 -2.47 0.32
C PRO A 682 -15.97 -3.96 0.13
N LYS A 683 -17.13 -4.27 -0.44
CA LYS A 683 -17.58 -5.63 -0.69
C LYS A 683 -17.96 -5.76 -2.16
N ASP A 684 -17.32 -6.70 -2.86
CA ASP A 684 -17.64 -6.98 -4.25
C ASP A 684 -17.58 -8.49 -4.54
N GLY A 685 -18.41 -8.95 -5.46
CA GLY A 685 -18.43 -10.33 -5.92
C GLY A 685 -19.83 -10.90 -6.12
N PRO A 686 -19.98 -11.90 -7.02
CA PRO A 686 -21.27 -12.46 -7.41
C PRO A 686 -21.84 -13.46 -6.38
N SER A 687 -21.03 -13.97 -5.44
CA SER A 687 -21.36 -15.07 -4.55
C SER A 687 -22.43 -14.78 -3.47
N ALA A 688 -22.91 -13.53 -3.39
CA ALA A 688 -23.98 -13.11 -2.49
C ALA A 688 -25.39 -13.25 -3.08
N GLY A 689 -25.54 -13.65 -4.33
CA GLY A 689 -26.83 -13.73 -5.04
C GLY A 689 -27.88 -14.57 -4.32
N VAL A 690 -27.48 -15.73 -3.84
CA VAL A 690 -28.33 -16.62 -3.04
C VAL A 690 -28.80 -15.94 -1.76
N THR A 691 -27.92 -15.22 -1.06
CA THR A 691 -28.24 -14.53 0.19
C THR A 691 -29.16 -13.34 -0.04
N LEU A 692 -28.90 -12.56 -1.08
CA LEU A 692 -29.73 -11.43 -1.50
C LEU A 692 -31.14 -11.87 -1.82
N THR A 693 -31.29 -12.94 -2.62
CA THR A 693 -32.60 -13.50 -2.99
C THR A 693 -33.35 -14.02 -1.78
N THR A 694 -32.68 -14.73 -0.87
CA THR A 694 -33.29 -15.26 0.35
C THR A 694 -33.80 -14.15 1.28
N ALA A 695 -33.01 -13.09 1.48
CA ALA A 695 -33.39 -11.93 2.28
C ALA A 695 -34.60 -11.19 1.65
N LEU A 696 -34.60 -11.03 0.32
CA LEU A 696 -35.68 -10.39 -0.43
C LEU A 696 -36.98 -11.21 -0.33
N VAL A 697 -36.96 -12.52 -0.61
CA VAL A 697 -38.14 -13.39 -0.48
C VAL A 697 -38.66 -13.40 0.95
N SER A 698 -37.78 -13.49 1.93
CA SER A 698 -38.16 -13.45 3.34
C SER A 698 -38.86 -12.14 3.71
N CYS A 699 -38.31 -10.99 3.31
CA CYS A 699 -38.86 -9.68 3.60
C CYS A 699 -40.24 -9.48 2.97
N LEU A 700 -40.38 -9.86 1.71
CA LEU A 700 -41.60 -9.67 0.93
C LEU A 700 -42.72 -10.65 1.33
N SER A 701 -42.36 -11.93 1.63
CA SER A 701 -43.33 -12.96 2.05
C SER A 701 -43.65 -12.91 3.55
N GLY A 702 -42.84 -12.20 4.36
CA GLY A 702 -42.96 -12.19 5.81
C GLY A 702 -42.55 -13.49 6.50
N VAL A 703 -41.89 -14.42 5.78
CA VAL A 703 -41.42 -15.69 6.30
C VAL A 703 -39.98 -15.51 6.84
N PRO A 704 -39.74 -15.87 8.14
CA PRO A 704 -38.40 -15.68 8.71
C PRO A 704 -37.35 -16.61 8.09
N VAL A 705 -36.14 -16.12 7.94
CA VAL A 705 -34.93 -16.90 7.62
C VAL A 705 -34.41 -17.57 8.89
N ARG A 706 -33.93 -18.79 8.78
CA ARG A 706 -33.29 -19.51 9.87
C ARG A 706 -31.96 -18.81 10.25
N GLY A 707 -31.82 -18.48 11.55
CA GLY A 707 -30.63 -17.81 12.07
C GLY A 707 -29.38 -18.70 12.21
N ASP A 708 -29.55 -20.04 12.11
CA ASP A 708 -28.47 -21.04 12.20
C ASP A 708 -27.93 -21.46 10.81
N VAL A 709 -28.41 -20.81 9.74
CA VAL A 709 -28.03 -21.11 8.34
C VAL A 709 -27.22 -20.00 7.79
N ALA A 710 -26.07 -20.33 7.18
CA ALA A 710 -25.31 -19.46 6.31
C ALA A 710 -25.36 -19.96 4.87
N MET A 711 -25.18 -19.10 3.89
CA MET A 711 -25.29 -19.46 2.49
C MET A 711 -24.32 -18.69 1.61
N THR A 712 -23.96 -19.30 0.50
CA THR A 712 -23.15 -18.68 -0.54
C THR A 712 -23.49 -19.30 -1.88
N GLY A 713 -23.47 -18.51 -2.94
CA GLY A 713 -23.75 -18.95 -4.30
C GLY A 713 -24.04 -17.78 -5.22
N GLU A 714 -23.56 -17.85 -6.43
CA GLU A 714 -23.94 -16.96 -7.52
C GLU A 714 -25.28 -17.46 -8.12
N ILE A 715 -26.07 -16.56 -8.65
CA ILE A 715 -27.37 -16.92 -9.23
C ILE A 715 -27.45 -16.50 -10.69
N THR A 716 -28.24 -17.25 -11.45
CA THR A 716 -28.64 -16.88 -12.80
C THR A 716 -30.07 -16.34 -12.84
N LEU A 717 -30.48 -15.73 -13.93
CA LEU A 717 -31.86 -15.27 -14.16
C LEU A 717 -32.89 -16.42 -14.09
N HIS A 718 -32.48 -17.66 -14.37
CA HIS A 718 -33.33 -18.87 -14.26
C HIS A 718 -33.31 -19.50 -12.86
N GLY A 719 -32.60 -18.90 -11.91
CA GLY A 719 -32.53 -19.38 -10.54
C GLY A 719 -31.57 -20.53 -10.32
N ASN A 720 -30.70 -20.88 -11.24
CA ASN A 720 -29.62 -21.84 -11.02
C ASN A 720 -28.57 -21.24 -10.10
N VAL A 721 -27.99 -22.07 -9.25
CA VAL A 721 -26.92 -21.69 -8.32
C VAL A 721 -25.60 -22.12 -8.92
N LEU A 722 -24.73 -21.14 -9.19
CA LEU A 722 -23.41 -21.33 -9.80
C LEU A 722 -22.30 -21.46 -8.77
N PRO A 723 -21.19 -22.14 -9.12
CA PRO A 723 -20.07 -22.35 -8.21
C PRO A 723 -19.37 -21.04 -7.78
N ILE A 724 -18.73 -21.13 -6.62
CA ILE A 724 -18.04 -20.00 -5.98
C ILE A 724 -16.62 -20.37 -5.60
N GLY A 725 -15.75 -19.36 -5.44
CA GLY A 725 -14.42 -19.54 -4.87
C GLY A 725 -14.39 -19.42 -3.32
N GLY A 726 -13.33 -19.96 -2.71
CA GLY A 726 -13.03 -19.80 -1.31
C GLY A 726 -13.97 -20.51 -0.36
N LEU A 727 -14.47 -21.69 -0.73
CA LEU A 727 -15.39 -22.48 0.11
C LEU A 727 -14.76 -22.83 1.45
N ARG A 728 -13.46 -23.14 1.50
CA ARG A 728 -12.71 -23.44 2.72
C ARG A 728 -12.80 -22.29 3.72
N GLU A 729 -12.45 -21.10 3.30
CA GLU A 729 -12.43 -19.89 4.11
C GLU A 729 -13.83 -19.49 4.56
N LYS A 730 -14.81 -19.57 3.65
CA LYS A 730 -16.22 -19.27 3.92
C LYS A 730 -16.81 -20.23 4.95
N SER A 731 -16.51 -21.52 4.85
CA SER A 731 -16.96 -22.53 5.82
C SER A 731 -16.31 -22.34 7.20
N MET A 732 -15.06 -21.93 7.23
CA MET A 732 -14.36 -21.56 8.45
C MET A 732 -15.02 -20.37 9.16
N ALA A 733 -15.44 -19.34 8.40
CA ALA A 733 -16.17 -18.22 8.96
C ALA A 733 -17.50 -18.66 9.56
N ALA A 734 -18.26 -19.49 8.85
CA ALA A 734 -19.52 -20.05 9.35
C ALA A 734 -19.31 -20.85 10.65
N TYR A 735 -18.27 -21.68 10.73
CA TYR A 735 -17.90 -22.43 11.91
C TYR A 735 -17.54 -21.55 13.11
N ARG A 736 -16.66 -20.54 12.86
CA ARG A 736 -16.24 -19.57 13.89
C ARG A 736 -17.42 -18.87 14.52
N GLU A 737 -18.40 -18.49 13.71
CA GLU A 737 -19.60 -17.77 14.16
C GLU A 737 -20.71 -18.70 14.70
N GLY A 738 -20.46 -20.02 14.76
CA GLY A 738 -21.35 -20.97 15.37
C GLY A 738 -22.60 -21.32 14.56
N MET A 739 -22.54 -21.15 13.22
CA MET A 739 -23.56 -21.64 12.31
C MET A 739 -23.63 -23.17 12.37
N LYS A 740 -24.78 -23.74 12.00
CA LYS A 740 -24.97 -25.19 11.97
C LYS A 740 -25.04 -25.74 10.56
N THR A 741 -25.61 -24.97 9.65
CA THR A 741 -25.87 -25.40 8.28
C THR A 741 -25.26 -24.38 7.31
N VAL A 742 -24.62 -24.88 6.29
CA VAL A 742 -24.08 -24.04 5.18
C VAL A 742 -24.68 -24.53 3.87
N LEU A 743 -25.37 -23.65 3.16
CA LEU A 743 -25.88 -23.90 1.82
C LEU A 743 -24.82 -23.54 0.81
N ILE A 744 -24.41 -24.50 0.00
CA ILE A 744 -23.35 -24.35 -0.99
C ILE A 744 -23.87 -24.71 -2.39
N PRO A 745 -23.29 -24.18 -3.46
CA PRO A 745 -23.58 -24.67 -4.80
C PRO A 745 -23.22 -26.15 -4.95
N LYS A 746 -24.01 -26.91 -5.72
CA LYS A 746 -23.74 -28.33 -5.94
C LYS A 746 -22.39 -28.57 -6.58
N ASP A 747 -22.00 -27.74 -7.49
CA ASP A 747 -20.73 -27.85 -8.23
C ASP A 747 -19.50 -27.60 -7.31
N ASN A 748 -19.68 -27.05 -6.11
CA ASN A 748 -18.66 -26.95 -5.09
C ASN A 748 -18.60 -28.16 -4.13
N GLU A 749 -19.38 -29.21 -4.37
CA GLU A 749 -19.31 -30.44 -3.55
C GLU A 749 -17.91 -31.07 -3.54
N PRO A 750 -17.16 -31.11 -4.66
CA PRO A 750 -15.76 -31.56 -4.66
C PRO A 750 -14.83 -30.70 -3.78
N ASP A 751 -15.08 -29.41 -3.65
CA ASP A 751 -14.26 -28.49 -2.83
C ASP A 751 -14.37 -28.77 -1.33
N LEU A 752 -15.37 -29.55 -0.91
CA LEU A 752 -15.46 -30.04 0.45
C LEU A 752 -14.27 -30.92 0.85
N TYR A 753 -13.55 -31.48 -0.12
CA TYR A 753 -12.31 -32.20 0.16
C TYR A 753 -11.28 -31.29 0.87
N ASP A 754 -11.25 -30.02 0.55
CA ASP A 754 -10.31 -29.01 1.09
C ASP A 754 -10.75 -28.39 2.42
N VAL A 755 -11.98 -28.63 2.83
CA VAL A 755 -12.51 -28.15 4.11
C VAL A 755 -11.94 -29.00 5.25
N ASP A 756 -11.57 -28.34 6.36
CA ASP A 756 -11.02 -29.00 7.53
C ASP A 756 -11.98 -30.03 8.14
N GLU A 757 -11.44 -31.15 8.59
CA GLU A 757 -12.21 -32.24 9.22
C GLU A 757 -12.99 -31.77 10.46
N GLU A 758 -12.46 -30.84 11.24
CA GLU A 758 -13.17 -30.28 12.40
C GLU A 758 -14.41 -29.48 11.97
N VAL A 759 -14.27 -28.72 10.89
CA VAL A 759 -15.36 -27.94 10.30
C VAL A 759 -16.44 -28.86 9.72
N LYS A 760 -16.02 -29.89 8.99
CA LYS A 760 -16.95 -30.92 8.44
C LYS A 760 -17.74 -31.65 9.51
N LYS A 761 -17.15 -31.92 10.67
CA LYS A 761 -17.83 -32.59 11.79
C LYS A 761 -18.87 -31.73 12.48
N ASN A 762 -18.69 -30.40 12.45
CA ASN A 762 -19.54 -29.45 13.19
C ASN A 762 -20.52 -28.69 12.32
N LEU A 763 -20.33 -28.67 10.99
CA LEU A 763 -21.23 -28.04 10.03
C LEU A 763 -21.88 -29.07 9.12
N THR A 764 -23.16 -28.86 8.86
CA THR A 764 -23.90 -29.61 7.85
C THR A 764 -23.88 -28.85 6.53
N PHE A 765 -23.27 -29.42 5.51
CA PHE A 765 -23.24 -28.83 4.17
C PHE A 765 -24.42 -29.39 3.36
N LEU A 766 -25.17 -28.48 2.74
CA LEU A 766 -26.27 -28.83 1.85
C LEU A 766 -25.99 -28.30 0.44
N PRO A 767 -25.71 -29.22 -0.51
CA PRO A 767 -25.49 -28.82 -1.92
C PRO A 767 -26.81 -28.41 -2.58
N MET A 768 -26.83 -27.25 -3.22
CA MET A 768 -27.98 -26.62 -3.86
C MET A 768 -27.75 -26.43 -5.36
N GLN A 769 -28.74 -26.80 -6.18
CA GLN A 769 -28.73 -26.61 -7.64
C GLN A 769 -29.47 -25.34 -8.06
N ASN A 770 -30.55 -25.03 -7.33
CA ASN A 770 -31.43 -23.91 -7.68
C ASN A 770 -31.90 -23.16 -6.42
N LEU A 771 -32.41 -21.96 -6.64
CA LEU A 771 -32.92 -21.08 -5.58
C LEU A 771 -34.12 -21.67 -4.82
N SER A 772 -34.94 -22.45 -5.45
CA SER A 772 -36.10 -23.09 -4.78
C SER A 772 -35.64 -24.04 -3.67
N GLN A 773 -34.55 -24.79 -3.89
CA GLN A 773 -33.95 -25.65 -2.86
C GLN A 773 -33.37 -24.83 -1.70
N VAL A 774 -32.68 -23.72 -2.06
CA VAL A 774 -32.11 -22.78 -1.07
C VAL A 774 -33.21 -22.22 -0.18
N LEU A 775 -34.26 -21.66 -0.77
CA LEU A 775 -35.37 -21.07 -0.04
C LEU A 775 -36.11 -22.08 0.83
N ALA A 776 -36.30 -23.31 0.33
CA ALA A 776 -36.93 -24.40 1.11
C ALA A 776 -36.08 -24.80 2.33
N ALA A 777 -34.74 -24.69 2.25
CA ALA A 777 -33.82 -25.02 3.34
C ALA A 777 -33.63 -23.84 4.33
N ALA A 778 -33.63 -22.61 3.82
CA ALA A 778 -33.33 -21.40 4.58
C ALA A 778 -34.54 -20.78 5.26
N LEU A 779 -35.74 -20.87 4.66
CA LEU A 779 -36.94 -20.26 5.18
C LEU A 779 -37.67 -21.22 6.14
N LEU A 780 -38.25 -20.67 7.22
CA LEU A 780 -39.14 -21.46 8.10
C LEU A 780 -40.47 -21.71 7.38
N LYS A 781 -41.00 -22.93 7.54
CA LYS A 781 -42.34 -23.19 7.02
C LYS A 781 -43.32 -22.21 7.66
N PRO A 782 -44.18 -21.53 6.88
CA PRO A 782 -45.20 -20.65 7.45
C PRO A 782 -46.02 -21.44 8.46
N LYS A 783 -46.14 -20.93 9.68
CA LYS A 783 -47.10 -21.50 10.63
C LYS A 783 -48.47 -21.44 9.97
N ALA A 784 -49.09 -22.62 9.69
CA ALA A 784 -50.44 -22.69 9.16
C ALA A 784 -51.34 -21.76 10.02
N ALA A 785 -51.90 -20.74 9.41
CA ALA A 785 -52.84 -19.85 10.07
C ALA A 785 -53.95 -20.74 10.64
N LYS A 786 -54.07 -20.80 11.97
CA LYS A 786 -55.25 -21.39 12.60
C LYS A 786 -56.45 -20.63 12.07
N SER A 787 -57.19 -21.25 11.19
CA SER A 787 -58.49 -20.75 10.73
C SER A 787 -59.37 -20.61 11.97
N THR A 788 -59.57 -19.42 12.45
CA THR A 788 -60.66 -19.06 13.35
C THR A 788 -61.93 -19.05 12.52
N ALA A 789 -62.47 -20.27 12.31
CA ALA A 789 -63.83 -20.42 11.85
C ALA A 789 -64.75 -19.77 12.90
N GLY A 790 -65.63 -18.97 12.41
CA GLY A 790 -66.53 -18.08 13.13
C GLY A 790 -67.33 -18.69 14.24
N ARG A 791 -67.62 -17.89 15.22
CA ARG A 791 -68.83 -18.02 16.08
C ARG A 791 -69.58 -16.70 16.06
N PRO A 792 -70.93 -16.74 16.06
CA PRO A 792 -71.73 -15.55 15.72
C PRO A 792 -71.96 -14.61 16.90
N ARG A 793 -72.18 -13.36 16.54
CA ARG A 793 -72.57 -12.27 17.41
C ARG A 793 -73.79 -12.55 18.26
N THR A 794 -73.69 -12.27 19.56
CA THR A 794 -74.84 -11.78 20.31
C THR A 794 -74.50 -10.51 21.07
N LYS A 795 -75.30 -9.47 20.81
CA LYS A 795 -75.28 -8.17 21.46
C LYS A 795 -75.71 -8.30 22.92
N LYS A 796 -75.06 -7.56 23.83
CA LYS A 796 -75.80 -6.70 24.79
C LYS A 796 -74.86 -5.72 25.52
N SER A 797 -75.38 -4.56 25.57
CA SER A 797 -74.95 -3.33 26.24
C SER A 797 -74.76 -3.47 27.75
N LYS A 798 -73.80 -2.73 28.36
CA LYS A 798 -74.04 -1.66 29.33
C LYS A 798 -72.80 -0.96 29.80
N ALA A 799 -73.03 0.33 30.00
CA ALA A 799 -72.19 1.41 30.50
C ALA A 799 -71.55 1.17 31.88
N GLY A 800 -70.52 1.87 32.17
CA GLY A 800 -69.93 2.10 33.48
C GLY A 800 -68.52 2.68 33.49
N GLU A 801 -68.54 3.98 33.51
CA GLU A 801 -67.66 4.96 34.22
C GLU A 801 -66.23 4.59 34.67
N SER A 802 -65.32 5.40 34.18
CA SER A 802 -64.30 6.21 34.87
C SER A 802 -63.37 5.61 35.90
N ARG A 803 -62.12 5.75 35.62
CA ARG A 803 -61.15 6.47 36.50
C ARG A 803 -59.74 6.44 35.91
N ILE A 804 -59.26 7.64 35.65
CA ILE A 804 -57.81 7.95 35.51
C ILE A 804 -57.22 7.96 36.91
N PRO A 805 -55.99 7.57 37.13
CA PRO A 805 -55.09 8.43 37.90
C PRO A 805 -53.74 8.71 37.18
N ALA A 806 -53.41 9.95 37.42
CA ALA A 806 -52.34 10.80 37.20
C ALA A 806 -50.90 10.24 37.32
N ALA A 807 -50.01 10.87 36.59
CA ALA A 807 -48.57 10.84 36.70
C ALA A 807 -48.05 11.34 38.04
N PRO A 808 -46.81 11.10 38.37
CA PRO A 808 -46.02 12.09 39.03
C PRO A 808 -44.75 12.54 38.22
N GLU A 809 -44.50 13.79 38.46
CA GLU A 809 -43.46 14.65 37.88
C GLU A 809 -42.05 14.36 38.34
N LYS A 810 -41.14 14.75 37.46
CA LYS A 810 -39.83 15.43 37.62
C LYS A 810 -38.88 15.05 38.76
N ASN A 811 -37.66 14.79 38.36
CA ASN A 811 -36.50 15.60 38.84
C ASN A 811 -35.27 15.42 37.92
N GLN A 812 -34.87 16.54 37.30
CA GLN A 812 -33.49 16.87 37.01
C GLN A 812 -32.95 17.62 38.25
N PRO A 813 -31.63 17.82 38.52
CA PRO A 813 -30.62 18.25 37.58
C PRO A 813 -29.18 17.67 37.87
N GLY A 814 -28.24 18.02 37.02
CA GLY A 814 -26.81 18.09 37.42
C GLY A 814 -25.87 17.87 36.27
N ALA A 815 -25.50 18.95 35.59
CA ALA A 815 -24.30 19.07 34.78
C ALA A 815 -23.04 18.85 35.63
N VAL A 816 -21.96 18.40 35.04
CA VAL A 816 -20.62 19.01 35.02
C VAL A 816 -19.58 18.03 34.38
N CYS A 817 -18.82 18.58 33.43
CA CYS A 817 -17.58 18.21 32.74
C CYS A 817 -17.66 17.10 31.73
#